data_e75b18a7635f9b9bb72b9b74d4aadda5
#
_entry.id   e75b18a7635f9b9bb72b9b74d4aadda5
#
_cell.length_a   1.000
_cell.length_b   1.000
_cell.length_c   1.000
_cell.angle_alpha   90.00
_cell.angle_beta   90.00
_cell.angle_gamma   90.00
#
_symmetry.space_group_name_H-M   'P 1'
#
loop_
_entity.id
_entity.type
_entity.pdbx_description
1 polymer ?
#
loop_
_entity_poly.entity_id
_entity_poly.type
_entity_poly.pdbx_seq_one_letter_code
_entity_poly.pdbx_strand_id
1 'polypeptide(L)'
;MTLEEKVGQMTQITLEVIVKKDIEGEIIRPPEIDSEKMRKALVDYHVGSVINTSGAANPLPVWQKLITTIQNTAMQETPHHIPILYGIDAIHGANYTTGATLFPQQIAQAATFNRKIVENNAAITAYEVRASAIPWNFSPVLGMGRQPLWSRFWETFGEDTYLASELGRAMIKGYQGTDLKDTTHVAACMKHYLGYSNPRTGKDRTPAAIPDRELRQYYLPPFRAAVEEGVLTTMVCSGEINGTPVHANKTILTGILKKELDFKGFAVTDWEDIIYLHTRHKVAPTMREAVKMAVNAGIDMSMVPFKYEEFADLLIDLVKSGEVSEERINDAVTRILYVKKKLGLWETPITHYEGYNKFAGDEFKKTNLEAAREAVILLKNTNSTLPLDTKQKIFVTGPTANSMVPLNGGWSYNWQGTRADEFAENEQTLLEALRDQFANVSYEPGVDYDKEISISNAKRKAASADAVVLCLGESSYCETPGNIEDLVIPEAQQKLASAMVETGKPVILILLEGRPRIVSHFADDVEVILLANLPGNMGGRAIAEIISGKINPSGKLPYTYPRFANHLVTYDHKGTQALTKTDGSPEFNPQFEFGDGMGYAAFDYTNLSLNKRILEGDETLEISVDITNQGKMEGKEAVLLFVTDHFASITPAVKQLKGFQKITLAPGETQKVSFSLKQSDLSFVNKDLKTVFEPGAFSVQIEQLKKEIQWKK
;
A
#
# COMPACT_ATOMS: atom_id res chain seq x y z
N MET A 1 2.50 -37.03 -11.00
CA MET A 1 2.98 -36.65 -9.66
C MET A 1 2.40 -37.58 -8.63
N THR A 2 3.23 -38.06 -7.70
CA THR A 2 2.78 -38.79 -6.50
C THR A 2 2.05 -37.84 -5.55
N LEU A 3 1.46 -38.35 -4.47
CA LEU A 3 0.84 -37.54 -3.44
C LEU A 3 1.88 -36.64 -2.75
N GLU A 4 3.04 -37.20 -2.44
CA GLU A 4 4.17 -36.51 -1.80
C GLU A 4 4.65 -35.31 -2.65
N GLU A 5 4.81 -35.52 -3.97
CA GLU A 5 5.18 -34.46 -4.91
C GLU A 5 4.11 -33.35 -5.00
N LYS A 6 2.83 -33.72 -4.97
CA LYS A 6 1.71 -32.77 -4.98
C LYS A 6 1.71 -31.91 -3.71
N VAL A 7 1.88 -32.52 -2.54
CA VAL A 7 1.95 -31.83 -1.25
C VAL A 7 3.16 -30.93 -1.19
N GLY A 8 4.30 -31.36 -1.73
CA GLY A 8 5.49 -30.51 -1.86
C GLY A 8 5.22 -29.23 -2.67
N GLN A 9 4.47 -29.30 -3.77
CA GLN A 9 4.08 -28.10 -4.54
C GLN A 9 3.17 -27.14 -3.75
N MET A 10 2.42 -27.63 -2.77
CA MET A 10 1.59 -26.84 -1.87
C MET A 10 2.36 -26.24 -0.69
N THR A 11 3.68 -26.47 -0.62
CA THR A 11 4.55 -26.07 0.49
C THR A 11 5.49 -24.94 0.08
N GLN A 12 5.51 -23.87 0.88
CA GLN A 12 6.39 -22.72 0.70
C GLN A 12 7.23 -22.50 1.96
N ILE A 13 8.55 -22.34 1.78
CA ILE A 13 9.54 -22.12 2.85
C ILE A 13 10.23 -20.77 2.72
N THR A 14 10.81 -20.26 3.81
CA THR A 14 11.71 -19.11 3.73
C THR A 14 13.11 -19.52 3.27
N LEU A 15 13.82 -18.60 2.60
CA LEU A 15 15.21 -18.79 2.18
C LEU A 15 16.11 -19.20 3.36
N GLU A 16 15.82 -18.75 4.57
CA GLU A 16 16.57 -19.04 5.79
C GLU A 16 16.70 -20.52 6.14
N VAL A 17 15.78 -21.36 5.64
CA VAL A 17 15.81 -22.82 5.85
C VAL A 17 16.97 -23.46 5.11
N ILE A 18 17.31 -22.93 3.93
CA ILE A 18 18.24 -23.55 2.98
C ILE A 18 19.58 -22.81 2.82
N VAL A 19 19.86 -21.80 3.66
CA VAL A 19 21.15 -21.12 3.69
C VAL A 19 22.03 -21.56 4.85
N LYS A 20 23.32 -21.35 4.68
CA LYS A 20 24.31 -21.61 5.72
C LYS A 20 24.20 -20.64 6.88
N LYS A 21 24.42 -21.17 8.08
CA LYS A 21 24.51 -20.41 9.32
C LYS A 21 25.90 -20.62 9.93
N ASP A 22 26.38 -19.62 10.66
CA ASP A 22 27.62 -19.72 11.43
C ASP A 22 27.42 -20.55 12.72
N ILE A 23 28.45 -20.61 13.56
CA ILE A 23 28.45 -21.36 14.82
C ILE A 23 27.49 -20.77 15.89
N GLU A 24 27.08 -19.51 15.71
CA GLU A 24 26.14 -18.81 16.59
C GLU A 24 24.69 -18.94 16.10
N GLY A 25 24.51 -19.56 14.92
CA GLY A 25 23.20 -19.76 14.29
C GLY A 25 22.75 -18.58 13.39
N GLU A 26 23.61 -17.57 13.19
CA GLU A 26 23.33 -16.42 12.34
C GLU A 26 23.63 -16.73 10.86
N ILE A 27 22.90 -16.10 9.96
CA ILE A 27 23.06 -16.30 8.52
C ILE A 27 24.38 -15.68 8.05
N ILE A 28 25.22 -16.49 7.40
CA ILE A 28 26.48 -16.03 6.79
C ILE A 28 26.17 -14.99 5.69
N ARG A 29 26.88 -13.89 5.67
CA ARG A 29 26.71 -12.84 4.67
C ARG A 29 27.96 -12.64 3.78
N PRO A 30 27.79 -12.54 2.45
CA PRO A 30 26.53 -12.73 1.71
C PRO A 30 25.96 -14.15 1.90
N PRO A 31 24.62 -14.34 1.78
CA PRO A 31 24.01 -15.65 2.02
C PRO A 31 24.52 -16.69 1.01
N GLU A 32 24.78 -17.89 1.52
CA GLU A 32 25.21 -19.05 0.74
C GLU A 32 24.25 -20.23 0.95
N ILE A 33 23.97 -20.98 -0.11
CA ILE A 33 23.14 -22.18 -0.02
C ILE A 33 23.84 -23.28 0.79
N ASP A 34 23.11 -23.88 1.70
CA ASP A 34 23.43 -25.15 2.35
C ASP A 34 22.86 -26.28 1.49
N SER A 35 23.71 -26.97 0.76
CA SER A 35 23.31 -27.98 -0.22
C SER A 35 22.54 -29.15 0.38
N GLU A 36 22.86 -29.56 1.62
CA GLU A 36 22.18 -30.67 2.31
C GLU A 36 20.75 -30.27 2.66
N LYS A 37 20.57 -29.12 3.33
CA LYS A 37 19.25 -28.62 3.70
C LYS A 37 18.40 -28.32 2.46
N MET A 38 18.99 -27.75 1.42
CA MET A 38 18.28 -27.48 0.16
C MET A 38 17.82 -28.76 -0.49
N ARG A 39 18.67 -29.79 -0.61
CA ARG A 39 18.28 -31.09 -1.18
C ARG A 39 17.16 -31.76 -0.36
N LYS A 40 17.26 -31.71 0.98
CA LYS A 40 16.19 -32.22 1.85
C LYS A 40 14.85 -31.52 1.55
N ALA A 41 14.82 -30.20 1.42
CA ALA A 41 13.60 -29.47 1.11
C ALA A 41 13.09 -29.71 -0.31
N LEU A 42 13.94 -29.58 -1.33
CA LEU A 42 13.52 -29.58 -2.73
C LEU A 42 13.43 -30.99 -3.35
N VAL A 43 14.31 -31.90 -2.95
CA VAL A 43 14.36 -33.26 -3.54
C VAL A 43 13.57 -34.26 -2.70
N ASP A 44 13.75 -34.26 -1.37
CA ASP A 44 13.09 -35.27 -0.51
C ASP A 44 11.65 -34.88 -0.19
N TYR A 45 11.38 -33.57 0.08
CA TYR A 45 10.04 -33.04 0.39
C TYR A 45 9.36 -32.32 -0.79
N HIS A 46 9.99 -32.22 -1.95
CA HIS A 46 9.44 -31.67 -3.19
C HIS A 46 8.88 -30.25 -3.06
N VAL A 47 9.42 -29.43 -2.14
CA VAL A 47 8.96 -28.05 -1.88
C VAL A 47 8.90 -27.26 -3.19
N GLY A 48 7.73 -26.66 -3.46
CA GLY A 48 7.44 -25.99 -4.73
C GLY A 48 7.68 -24.50 -4.74
N SER A 49 7.93 -23.88 -3.57
CA SER A 49 8.07 -22.42 -3.45
C SER A 49 9.04 -22.01 -2.34
N VAL A 50 9.77 -20.91 -2.57
CA VAL A 50 10.68 -20.27 -1.61
C VAL A 50 10.36 -18.77 -1.55
N ILE A 51 10.51 -18.14 -0.40
CA ILE A 51 10.18 -16.72 -0.23
C ILE A 51 11.27 -15.91 0.45
N ASN A 52 11.18 -14.59 0.21
CA ASN A 52 11.88 -13.50 0.87
C ASN A 52 13.42 -13.58 0.81
N THR A 53 14.03 -12.77 1.64
CA THR A 53 15.49 -12.68 1.78
C THR A 53 15.93 -13.20 3.15
N SER A 54 17.19 -13.37 3.33
CA SER A 54 17.81 -13.73 4.59
C SER A 54 18.12 -12.48 5.44
N GLY A 55 17.11 -11.71 5.81
CA GLY A 55 17.15 -10.59 6.76
C GLY A 55 17.42 -9.20 6.18
N ALA A 56 18.11 -9.03 5.03
CA ALA A 56 18.30 -7.73 4.38
C ALA A 56 18.52 -7.85 2.87
N ALA A 57 18.52 -6.69 2.19
CA ALA A 57 18.72 -6.60 0.75
C ALA A 57 20.06 -7.21 0.30
N ASN A 58 20.05 -7.82 -0.88
CA ASN A 58 21.22 -8.41 -1.52
C ASN A 58 21.50 -7.75 -2.88
N PRO A 59 22.76 -7.67 -3.34
CA PRO A 59 23.07 -7.23 -4.69
C PRO A 59 22.67 -8.27 -5.74
N LEU A 60 22.43 -7.82 -6.97
CA LEU A 60 22.02 -8.68 -8.10
C LEU A 60 22.86 -9.96 -8.29
N PRO A 61 24.20 -9.93 -8.23
CA PRO A 61 25.01 -11.16 -8.37
C PRO A 61 24.74 -12.21 -7.28
N VAL A 62 24.41 -11.76 -6.06
CA VAL A 62 24.04 -12.67 -4.96
C VAL A 62 22.69 -13.31 -5.23
N TRP A 63 21.69 -12.52 -5.62
CA TRP A 63 20.37 -13.03 -6.03
C TRP A 63 20.51 -14.05 -7.18
N GLN A 64 21.25 -13.69 -8.22
CA GLN A 64 21.49 -14.59 -9.36
C GLN A 64 22.07 -15.93 -8.93
N LYS A 65 23.08 -15.92 -8.06
CA LYS A 65 23.72 -17.15 -7.55
C LYS A 65 22.73 -18.01 -6.76
N LEU A 66 21.98 -17.40 -5.84
CA LEU A 66 20.98 -18.10 -5.01
C LEU A 66 19.90 -18.74 -5.86
N ILE A 67 19.23 -17.95 -6.70
CA ILE A 67 18.12 -18.42 -7.53
C ILE A 67 18.57 -19.48 -8.54
N THR A 68 19.74 -19.27 -9.18
CA THR A 68 20.32 -20.26 -10.10
C THR A 68 20.57 -21.61 -9.42
N THR A 69 21.14 -21.60 -8.21
CA THR A 69 21.41 -22.83 -7.46
C THR A 69 20.10 -23.57 -7.11
N ILE A 70 19.09 -22.84 -6.61
CA ILE A 70 17.76 -23.36 -6.26
C ILE A 70 17.09 -23.97 -7.50
N GLN A 71 17.02 -23.24 -8.60
CA GLN A 71 16.37 -23.68 -9.83
C GLN A 71 17.06 -24.88 -10.47
N ASN A 72 18.39 -24.88 -10.50
CA ASN A 72 19.15 -26.02 -11.03
C ASN A 72 18.87 -27.31 -10.26
N THR A 73 18.82 -27.25 -8.92
CA THR A 73 18.45 -28.42 -8.10
C THR A 73 17.04 -28.89 -8.41
N ALA A 74 16.06 -27.98 -8.45
CA ALA A 74 14.67 -28.32 -8.76
C ALA A 74 14.53 -28.92 -10.17
N MET A 75 15.21 -28.35 -11.16
CA MET A 75 15.08 -28.77 -12.57
C MET A 75 15.91 -30.01 -12.93
N GLN A 76 17.00 -30.30 -12.21
CA GLN A 76 17.91 -31.40 -12.58
C GLN A 76 17.78 -32.63 -11.66
N GLU A 77 17.37 -32.42 -10.39
CA GLU A 77 17.42 -33.47 -9.37
C GLU A 77 16.04 -33.95 -8.92
N THR A 78 14.92 -33.38 -9.47
CA THR A 78 13.57 -33.84 -9.18
C THR A 78 12.92 -34.55 -10.37
N PRO A 79 11.98 -35.51 -10.14
CA PRO A 79 11.44 -36.37 -11.20
C PRO A 79 10.70 -35.65 -12.31
N HIS A 80 10.03 -34.54 -12.02
CA HIS A 80 9.17 -33.82 -12.98
C HIS A 80 9.76 -32.49 -13.44
N HIS A 81 10.98 -32.16 -13.02
CA HIS A 81 11.67 -30.94 -13.43
C HIS A 81 10.79 -29.68 -13.26
N ILE A 82 10.06 -29.59 -12.13
CA ILE A 82 9.15 -28.47 -11.85
C ILE A 82 9.97 -27.32 -11.24
N PRO A 83 10.00 -26.14 -11.88
CA PRO A 83 10.75 -25.00 -11.37
C PRO A 83 10.14 -24.48 -10.03
N ILE A 84 10.99 -23.94 -9.17
CA ILE A 84 10.58 -23.27 -7.95
C ILE A 84 9.88 -21.93 -8.27
N LEU A 85 8.77 -21.68 -7.60
CA LEU A 85 8.14 -20.36 -7.61
C LEU A 85 8.73 -19.53 -6.46
N TYR A 86 9.63 -18.60 -6.78
CA TYR A 86 10.23 -17.71 -5.78
C TYR A 86 9.41 -16.43 -5.64
N GLY A 87 9.00 -16.09 -4.41
CA GLY A 87 8.21 -14.92 -4.10
C GLY A 87 8.94 -13.92 -3.19
N ILE A 88 8.57 -12.62 -3.30
CA ILE A 88 9.17 -11.54 -2.50
C ILE A 88 8.18 -10.43 -2.21
N ASP A 89 8.35 -9.73 -1.07
CA ASP A 89 7.59 -8.55 -0.70
C ASP A 89 8.20 -7.26 -1.29
N ALA A 90 8.10 -7.09 -2.60
CA ALA A 90 8.55 -5.87 -3.30
C ALA A 90 7.37 -4.88 -3.45
N ILE A 91 6.91 -4.30 -2.33
CA ILE A 91 5.65 -3.55 -2.28
C ILE A 91 5.75 -2.11 -2.79
N HIS A 92 6.94 -1.52 -2.80
CA HIS A 92 7.16 -0.16 -3.29
C HIS A 92 8.46 0.00 -4.09
N GLY A 93 8.86 -1.03 -4.81
CA GLY A 93 10.11 -1.17 -5.53
C GLY A 93 10.73 -2.52 -5.24
N ALA A 94 11.83 -2.89 -5.89
CA ALA A 94 12.57 -4.12 -5.58
C ALA A 94 13.39 -3.97 -4.27
N ASN A 95 12.69 -3.68 -3.20
CA ASN A 95 13.17 -3.23 -1.89
C ASN A 95 14.17 -4.18 -1.19
N TYR A 96 14.26 -5.42 -1.62
CA TYR A 96 15.26 -6.37 -1.14
C TYR A 96 16.46 -6.55 -2.09
N THR A 97 16.58 -5.65 -3.09
CA THR A 97 17.72 -5.61 -4.00
C THR A 97 18.48 -4.29 -3.85
N THR A 98 19.76 -4.35 -3.54
CA THR A 98 20.56 -3.14 -3.33
C THR A 98 20.68 -2.33 -4.62
N GLY A 99 20.53 -1.02 -4.48
CA GLY A 99 20.56 -0.07 -5.59
C GLY A 99 19.28 0.03 -6.40
N ALA A 100 18.27 -0.82 -6.14
CA ALA A 100 16.98 -0.75 -6.82
C ALA A 100 16.22 0.54 -6.52
N THR A 101 15.28 0.89 -7.40
CA THR A 101 14.41 2.05 -7.27
C THR A 101 13.36 1.80 -6.20
N LEU A 102 13.35 2.59 -5.11
CA LEU A 102 12.30 2.57 -4.09
C LEU A 102 11.37 3.77 -4.27
N PHE A 103 10.13 3.46 -4.63
CA PHE A 103 9.04 4.42 -4.86
C PHE A 103 8.40 4.89 -3.54
N PRO A 104 7.52 5.92 -3.60
CA PRO A 104 6.61 6.19 -2.49
C PRO A 104 5.83 4.93 -2.09
N GLN A 105 5.54 4.77 -0.80
CA GLN A 105 4.66 3.70 -0.30
C GLN A 105 3.23 3.86 -0.84
N GLN A 106 2.39 2.80 -0.78
CA GLN A 106 1.07 2.81 -1.42
C GLN A 106 0.18 3.97 -0.99
N ILE A 107 0.20 4.37 0.29
CA ILE A 107 -0.57 5.53 0.77
C ILE A 107 -0.12 6.84 0.12
N ALA A 108 1.18 7.01 -0.09
CA ALA A 108 1.74 8.16 -0.78
C ALA A 108 1.47 8.08 -2.31
N GLN A 109 1.50 6.88 -2.91
CA GLN A 109 1.07 6.70 -4.30
C GLN A 109 -0.43 7.02 -4.47
N ALA A 110 -1.27 6.68 -3.50
CA ALA A 110 -2.70 7.02 -3.52
C ALA A 110 -2.93 8.54 -3.52
N ALA A 111 -2.11 9.29 -2.80
CA ALA A 111 -2.17 10.75 -2.76
C ALA A 111 -1.95 11.42 -4.13
N THR A 112 -1.35 10.73 -5.09
CA THR A 112 -1.20 11.23 -6.45
C THR A 112 -2.53 11.29 -7.22
N PHE A 113 -3.53 10.46 -6.88
CA PHE A 113 -4.74 10.22 -7.68
C PHE A 113 -4.43 10.01 -9.17
N ASN A 114 -3.32 9.29 -9.45
CA ASN A 114 -2.78 9.11 -10.79
C ASN A 114 -2.51 7.63 -11.11
N ARG A 115 -3.45 7.00 -11.83
CA ARG A 115 -3.33 5.60 -12.27
C ARG A 115 -2.04 5.32 -13.02
N LYS A 116 -1.60 6.30 -13.86
CA LYS A 116 -0.42 6.09 -14.70
C LYS A 116 0.87 6.03 -13.91
N ILE A 117 1.01 6.83 -12.85
CA ILE A 117 2.15 6.75 -11.93
C ILE A 117 2.18 5.38 -11.26
N VAL A 118 1.05 4.91 -10.71
CA VAL A 118 0.98 3.62 -10.04
C VAL A 118 1.30 2.46 -10.99
N GLU A 119 0.76 2.47 -12.23
CA GLU A 119 1.09 1.49 -13.28
C GLU A 119 2.58 1.51 -13.64
N ASN A 120 3.17 2.70 -13.85
CA ASN A 120 4.59 2.83 -14.19
C ASN A 120 5.51 2.36 -13.05
N ASN A 121 5.21 2.74 -11.80
CA ASN A 121 5.99 2.31 -10.64
C ASN A 121 5.96 0.80 -10.49
N ALA A 122 4.80 0.17 -10.69
CA ALA A 122 4.64 -1.28 -10.66
C ALA A 122 5.41 -1.97 -11.79
N ALA A 123 5.39 -1.41 -13.01
CA ALA A 123 6.14 -1.96 -14.14
C ALA A 123 7.66 -1.89 -13.93
N ILE A 124 8.17 -0.79 -13.37
CA ILE A 124 9.58 -0.67 -13.01
C ILE A 124 9.94 -1.64 -11.89
N THR A 125 9.09 -1.74 -10.86
CA THR A 125 9.28 -2.72 -9.79
C THR A 125 9.35 -4.14 -10.34
N ALA A 126 8.45 -4.53 -11.25
CA ALA A 126 8.46 -5.84 -11.91
C ALA A 126 9.77 -6.09 -12.65
N TYR A 127 10.22 -5.12 -13.44
CA TYR A 127 11.48 -5.18 -14.17
C TYR A 127 12.69 -5.42 -13.23
N GLU A 128 12.76 -4.67 -12.13
CA GLU A 128 13.87 -4.77 -11.18
C GLU A 128 13.80 -6.04 -10.31
N VAL A 129 12.60 -6.53 -9.99
CA VAL A 129 12.39 -7.82 -9.32
C VAL A 129 12.81 -8.97 -10.24
N ARG A 130 12.49 -8.91 -11.54
CA ARG A 130 12.95 -9.89 -12.53
C ARG A 130 14.46 -9.83 -12.77
N ALA A 131 15.09 -8.66 -12.65
CA ALA A 131 16.55 -8.55 -12.65
C ALA A 131 17.20 -9.35 -11.51
N SER A 132 16.48 -9.50 -10.39
CA SER A 132 16.87 -10.37 -9.26
C SER A 132 16.51 -11.84 -9.47
N ALA A 133 16.08 -12.23 -10.68
CA ALA A 133 15.60 -13.56 -11.07
C ALA A 133 14.33 -14.04 -10.33
N ILE A 134 13.55 -13.13 -9.75
CA ILE A 134 12.36 -13.44 -8.96
C ILE A 134 11.10 -13.20 -9.81
N PRO A 135 10.20 -14.21 -9.97
CA PRO A 135 9.05 -14.12 -10.86
C PRO A 135 7.73 -13.73 -10.17
N TRP A 136 7.66 -13.62 -8.83
CA TRP A 136 6.43 -13.44 -8.08
C TRP A 136 6.60 -12.36 -7.01
N ASN A 137 5.67 -11.38 -6.99
CA ASN A 137 5.66 -10.27 -6.04
C ASN A 137 4.39 -10.29 -5.18
N PHE A 138 4.54 -10.13 -3.85
CA PHE A 138 3.43 -10.06 -2.88
C PHE A 138 2.83 -8.65 -2.78
N SER A 139 2.32 -8.14 -3.87
CA SER A 139 1.68 -6.82 -4.03
C SER A 139 0.65 -6.89 -5.17
N PRO A 140 -0.44 -6.06 -5.13
CA PRO A 140 -0.75 -4.93 -4.25
C PRO A 140 -1.41 -5.32 -2.92
N VAL A 141 -1.31 -4.40 -1.92
CA VAL A 141 -2.13 -4.46 -0.72
C VAL A 141 -3.47 -3.75 -0.99
N LEU A 142 -4.57 -4.48 -0.88
CA LEU A 142 -5.92 -4.00 -1.21
C LEU A 142 -6.84 -3.86 0.01
N GLY A 143 -6.25 -3.91 1.21
CA GLY A 143 -6.95 -3.55 2.44
C GLY A 143 -7.35 -2.08 2.45
N MET A 144 -8.49 -1.75 3.11
CA MET A 144 -9.01 -0.39 3.20
C MET A 144 -8.41 0.34 4.40
N GLY A 145 -7.86 1.54 4.21
CA GLY A 145 -7.29 2.40 5.25
C GLY A 145 -8.36 3.11 6.08
N ARG A 146 -9.22 2.36 6.81
CA ARG A 146 -10.31 2.91 7.63
C ARG A 146 -10.07 2.84 9.13
N GLN A 147 -8.99 2.18 9.57
CA GLN A 147 -8.56 2.10 10.96
C GLN A 147 -7.18 2.78 11.11
N PRO A 148 -7.12 4.04 11.53
CA PRO A 148 -5.88 4.80 11.55
C PRO A 148 -4.84 4.31 12.56
N LEU A 149 -5.23 3.56 13.61
CA LEU A 149 -4.28 2.95 14.54
C LEU A 149 -3.51 1.77 13.94
N TRP A 150 -4.04 1.16 12.86
CA TRP A 150 -3.45 -0.04 12.30
C TRP A 150 -2.04 0.21 11.76
N SER A 151 -1.10 -0.62 12.17
CA SER A 151 0.33 -0.45 11.85
C SER A 151 0.67 -0.64 10.36
N ARG A 152 -0.25 -1.20 9.57
CA ARG A 152 -0.10 -1.38 8.12
C ARG A 152 -0.98 -0.40 7.31
N PHE A 153 -1.46 0.68 7.94
CA PHE A 153 -2.28 1.71 7.30
C PHE A 153 -1.61 2.26 6.04
N TRP A 154 -0.31 2.53 6.11
CA TRP A 154 0.50 3.07 5.02
C TRP A 154 0.68 2.12 3.82
N GLU A 155 0.43 0.82 4.00
CA GLU A 155 0.45 -0.15 2.91
C GLU A 155 -0.82 -0.09 2.03
N THR A 156 -1.86 0.66 2.43
CA THR A 156 -3.15 0.75 1.72
C THR A 156 -3.19 1.90 0.71
N PHE A 157 -4.18 1.87 -0.18
CA PHE A 157 -4.52 3.02 -1.03
C PHE A 157 -5.51 4.00 -0.36
N GLY A 158 -5.57 4.03 0.97
CA GLY A 158 -6.46 4.92 1.73
C GLY A 158 -7.84 4.32 2.00
N GLU A 159 -8.80 5.20 2.33
CA GLU A 159 -10.09 4.79 2.87
C GLU A 159 -11.19 4.57 1.82
N ASP A 160 -10.97 5.03 0.57
CA ASP A 160 -11.99 4.99 -0.46
C ASP A 160 -11.92 3.72 -1.32
N THR A 161 -13.06 3.04 -1.43
CA THR A 161 -13.19 1.77 -2.14
C THR A 161 -12.96 1.90 -3.66
N TYR A 162 -13.43 3.00 -4.28
CA TYR A 162 -13.25 3.22 -5.72
C TYR A 162 -11.78 3.54 -6.04
N LEU A 163 -11.16 4.43 -5.26
CA LEU A 163 -9.73 4.76 -5.40
C LEU A 163 -8.86 3.50 -5.26
N ALA A 164 -9.08 2.71 -4.20
CA ALA A 164 -8.33 1.47 -3.97
C ALA A 164 -8.52 0.44 -5.09
N SER A 165 -9.74 0.32 -5.64
CA SER A 165 -10.03 -0.57 -6.76
C SER A 165 -9.27 -0.15 -8.03
N GLU A 166 -9.32 1.12 -8.37
CA GLU A 166 -8.73 1.66 -9.59
C GLU A 166 -7.19 1.68 -9.56
N LEU A 167 -6.60 2.04 -8.41
CA LEU A 167 -5.15 2.00 -8.25
C LEU A 167 -4.63 0.57 -8.12
N GLY A 168 -5.42 -0.31 -7.50
CA GLY A 168 -5.13 -1.75 -7.48
C GLY A 168 -5.08 -2.37 -8.89
N ARG A 169 -6.06 -2.05 -9.76
CA ARG A 169 -6.03 -2.45 -11.18
C ARG A 169 -4.75 -1.93 -11.88
N ALA A 170 -4.46 -0.65 -11.71
CA ALA A 170 -3.28 -0.03 -12.34
C ALA A 170 -1.97 -0.72 -11.89
N MET A 171 -1.86 -1.04 -10.60
CA MET A 171 -0.68 -1.72 -10.06
C MET A 171 -0.54 -3.16 -10.59
N ILE A 172 -1.63 -3.93 -10.64
CA ILE A 172 -1.63 -5.29 -11.21
C ILE A 172 -1.24 -5.27 -12.68
N LYS A 173 -1.81 -4.32 -13.45
CA LYS A 173 -1.47 -4.13 -14.85
C LYS A 173 0.02 -3.82 -15.05
N GLY A 174 0.59 -2.97 -14.20
CA GLY A 174 2.02 -2.68 -14.21
C GLY A 174 2.89 -3.91 -13.91
N TYR A 175 2.52 -4.70 -12.90
CA TYR A 175 3.26 -5.92 -12.55
C TYR A 175 3.16 -7.01 -13.62
N GLN A 176 1.96 -7.30 -14.11
CA GLN A 176 1.69 -8.45 -14.97
C GLN A 176 1.80 -8.15 -16.46
N GLY A 177 1.71 -6.88 -16.86
CA GLY A 177 1.70 -6.48 -18.27
C GLY A 177 0.62 -7.21 -19.06
N THR A 178 0.88 -7.41 -20.35
CA THR A 178 -0.02 -8.14 -21.27
C THR A 178 0.40 -9.59 -21.52
N ASP A 179 1.67 -9.92 -21.28
CA ASP A 179 2.23 -11.28 -21.39
C ASP A 179 3.22 -11.54 -20.25
N LEU A 180 2.88 -12.46 -19.38
CA LEU A 180 3.72 -12.86 -18.24
C LEU A 180 4.92 -13.73 -18.60
N LYS A 181 5.00 -14.23 -19.85
CA LYS A 181 6.22 -14.88 -20.35
C LYS A 181 7.31 -13.90 -20.70
N ASP A 182 6.95 -12.63 -20.89
CA ASP A 182 7.93 -11.54 -20.95
C ASP A 182 8.63 -11.44 -19.59
N THR A 183 9.93 -11.63 -19.60
CA THR A 183 10.76 -11.65 -18.39
C THR A 183 10.95 -10.29 -17.73
N THR A 184 10.25 -9.25 -18.17
CA THR A 184 10.16 -7.95 -17.49
C THR A 184 8.95 -7.83 -16.55
N HIS A 185 8.08 -8.84 -16.51
CA HIS A 185 6.86 -8.89 -15.70
C HIS A 185 6.93 -9.96 -14.61
N VAL A 186 6.13 -9.78 -13.56
CA VAL A 186 6.00 -10.69 -12.42
C VAL A 186 4.52 -11.06 -12.18
N ALA A 187 4.25 -12.20 -11.59
CA ALA A 187 2.92 -12.47 -11.05
C ALA A 187 2.65 -11.54 -9.86
N ALA A 188 1.50 -10.85 -9.87
CA ALA A 188 1.01 -10.07 -8.76
C ALA A 188 0.31 -10.97 -7.73
N CYS A 189 0.30 -10.51 -6.46
CA CYS A 189 -0.40 -11.17 -5.36
C CYS A 189 -1.26 -10.15 -4.62
N MET A 190 -2.56 -10.13 -4.88
CA MET A 190 -3.47 -9.26 -4.12
C MET A 190 -3.52 -9.71 -2.66
N LYS A 191 -3.32 -8.75 -1.72
CA LYS A 191 -3.28 -9.06 -0.29
C LYS A 191 -3.88 -7.95 0.57
N HIS A 192 -4.31 -8.20 1.81
CA HIS A 192 -4.50 -9.53 2.40
C HIS A 192 -5.99 -9.87 2.37
N TYR A 193 -6.35 -10.86 1.62
CA TYR A 193 -7.74 -11.24 1.37
C TYR A 193 -8.33 -11.92 2.61
N LEU A 194 -9.32 -11.39 3.31
CA LEU A 194 -10.16 -10.21 3.16
C LEU A 194 -10.39 -9.60 4.54
N GLY A 195 -10.58 -8.25 4.64
CA GLY A 195 -11.02 -7.61 5.90
C GLY A 195 -9.95 -7.38 6.97
N TYR A 196 -8.69 -7.62 6.67
CA TYR A 196 -7.54 -7.52 7.58
C TYR A 196 -7.31 -6.12 8.15
N SER A 197 -7.56 -5.10 7.34
CA SER A 197 -7.21 -3.69 7.62
C SER A 197 -8.17 -2.96 8.57
N ASN A 198 -9.14 -3.66 9.16
CA ASN A 198 -10.09 -3.09 10.11
C ASN A 198 -10.12 -3.84 11.45
N PRO A 199 -8.97 -4.06 12.10
CA PRO A 199 -8.96 -4.69 13.41
C PRO A 199 -9.67 -3.78 14.42
N ARG A 200 -10.55 -4.36 15.23
CA ARG A 200 -11.33 -3.62 16.21
C ARG A 200 -10.48 -2.85 17.23
N THR A 201 -9.33 -3.38 17.57
CA THR A 201 -8.39 -2.78 18.53
C THR A 201 -7.42 -1.79 17.88
N GLY A 202 -7.38 -1.70 16.55
CA GLY A 202 -6.34 -1.00 15.80
C GLY A 202 -5.00 -1.74 15.73
N LYS A 203 -4.86 -2.87 16.43
CA LYS A 203 -3.60 -3.64 16.48
C LYS A 203 -3.55 -4.70 15.40
N ASP A 204 -2.39 -4.89 14.83
CA ASP A 204 -2.15 -5.87 13.78
C ASP A 204 -2.46 -7.31 14.22
N ARG A 205 -2.96 -8.13 13.29
CA ARG A 205 -3.31 -9.53 13.49
C ARG A 205 -4.36 -9.78 14.59
N THR A 206 -5.19 -8.78 14.89
CA THR A 206 -6.29 -8.89 15.87
C THR A 206 -7.67 -8.91 15.18
N PRO A 207 -8.72 -9.36 15.90
CA PRO A 207 -10.04 -9.59 15.31
C PRO A 207 -10.66 -8.37 14.67
N ALA A 208 -11.23 -8.56 13.47
CA ALA A 208 -12.10 -7.59 12.79
C ALA A 208 -13.57 -7.95 13.00
N ALA A 209 -14.40 -6.94 13.32
CA ALA A 209 -15.85 -7.07 13.40
C ALA A 209 -16.47 -6.28 12.25
N ILE A 210 -16.74 -6.96 11.15
CA ILE A 210 -17.24 -6.34 9.92
C ILE A 210 -18.58 -7.00 9.55
N PRO A 211 -19.70 -6.25 9.57
CA PRO A 211 -20.97 -6.79 9.08
C PRO A 211 -20.85 -7.28 7.63
N ASP A 212 -21.48 -8.41 7.28
CA ASP A 212 -21.38 -9.03 5.95
C ASP A 212 -21.73 -8.06 4.81
N ARG A 213 -22.72 -7.17 5.04
CA ARG A 213 -23.06 -6.13 4.08
C ARG A 213 -21.91 -5.16 3.84
N GLU A 214 -21.24 -4.71 4.91
CA GLU A 214 -20.11 -3.79 4.82
C GLU A 214 -18.87 -4.48 4.23
N LEU A 215 -18.65 -5.74 4.57
CA LEU A 215 -17.59 -6.55 3.95
C LEU A 215 -17.73 -6.56 2.42
N ARG A 216 -18.96 -6.75 1.92
CA ARG A 216 -19.27 -6.77 0.49
C ARG A 216 -19.29 -5.38 -0.16
N GLN A 217 -19.68 -4.34 0.59
CA GLN A 217 -19.78 -2.97 0.07
C GLN A 217 -18.43 -2.26 -0.01
N TYR A 218 -17.55 -2.44 1.00
CA TYR A 218 -16.35 -1.65 1.13
C TYR A 218 -15.05 -2.45 0.97
N TYR A 219 -14.99 -3.68 1.48
CA TYR A 219 -13.74 -4.44 1.55
C TYR A 219 -13.55 -5.42 0.38
N LEU A 220 -14.62 -5.95 -0.19
CA LEU A 220 -14.56 -6.90 -1.31
C LEU A 220 -14.29 -6.26 -2.68
N PRO A 221 -14.79 -5.04 -3.01
CA PRO A 221 -14.66 -4.50 -4.36
C PRO A 221 -13.21 -4.33 -4.87
N PRO A 222 -12.20 -3.90 -4.09
CA PRO A 222 -10.83 -3.85 -4.58
C PRO A 222 -10.27 -5.23 -4.99
N PHE A 223 -10.64 -6.29 -4.27
CA PHE A 223 -10.27 -7.66 -4.63
C PHE A 223 -11.04 -8.19 -5.85
N ARG A 224 -12.32 -7.82 -6.00
CA ARG A 224 -13.09 -8.09 -7.22
C ARG A 224 -12.44 -7.43 -8.43
N ALA A 225 -12.09 -6.15 -8.30
CA ALA A 225 -11.38 -5.39 -9.33
C ALA A 225 -10.04 -6.05 -9.73
N ALA A 226 -9.31 -6.57 -8.74
CA ALA A 226 -8.07 -7.29 -8.97
C ALA A 226 -8.28 -8.62 -9.73
N VAL A 227 -9.33 -9.37 -9.38
CA VAL A 227 -9.67 -10.62 -10.10
C VAL A 227 -10.10 -10.33 -11.55
N GLU A 228 -10.89 -9.29 -11.77
CA GLU A 228 -11.29 -8.84 -13.11
C GLU A 228 -10.09 -8.37 -13.95
N GLU A 229 -9.05 -7.80 -13.34
CA GLU A 229 -7.78 -7.45 -14.01
C GLU A 229 -6.87 -8.66 -14.25
N GLY A 230 -7.25 -9.85 -13.77
CA GLY A 230 -6.54 -11.09 -14.03
C GLY A 230 -5.37 -11.38 -13.09
N VAL A 231 -5.43 -10.90 -11.84
CA VAL A 231 -4.41 -11.24 -10.83
C VAL A 231 -4.26 -12.75 -10.65
N LEU A 232 -3.02 -13.23 -10.56
CA LEU A 232 -2.74 -14.67 -10.56
C LEU A 232 -2.67 -15.29 -9.18
N THR A 233 -2.44 -14.52 -8.12
CA THR A 233 -2.31 -15.07 -6.77
C THR A 233 -2.97 -14.17 -5.74
N THR A 234 -3.35 -14.75 -4.61
CA THR A 234 -3.83 -14.01 -3.45
C THR A 234 -3.21 -14.52 -2.17
N MET A 235 -2.80 -13.60 -1.29
CA MET A 235 -2.40 -13.94 0.08
C MET A 235 -3.56 -13.70 1.02
N VAL A 236 -3.88 -14.70 1.84
CA VAL A 236 -5.01 -14.66 2.76
C VAL A 236 -4.65 -13.84 3.99
N CYS A 237 -5.61 -13.13 4.55
CA CYS A 237 -5.37 -12.24 5.68
C CYS A 237 -5.03 -12.99 6.98
N SER A 238 -4.00 -12.52 7.68
CA SER A 238 -3.53 -13.07 8.96
C SER A 238 -4.40 -12.61 10.14
N GLY A 239 -5.70 -12.85 10.08
CA GLY A 239 -6.65 -12.42 11.11
C GLY A 239 -7.96 -13.21 11.04
N GLU A 240 -8.91 -12.77 11.86
CA GLU A 240 -10.25 -13.33 11.88
C GLU A 240 -11.31 -12.26 11.58
N ILE A 241 -12.40 -12.67 10.96
CA ILE A 241 -13.57 -11.84 10.74
C ILE A 241 -14.74 -12.44 11.48
N ASN A 242 -15.39 -11.64 12.32
CA ASN A 242 -16.59 -12.05 13.06
C ASN A 242 -16.39 -13.36 13.84
N GLY A 243 -15.20 -13.56 14.44
CA GLY A 243 -14.85 -14.72 15.25
C GLY A 243 -14.37 -15.95 14.47
N THR A 244 -14.22 -15.87 13.14
CA THR A 244 -13.71 -16.98 12.32
C THR A 244 -12.40 -16.59 11.64
N PRO A 245 -11.27 -17.28 11.90
CA PRO A 245 -10.03 -17.08 11.16
C PRO A 245 -10.25 -17.27 9.67
N VAL A 246 -9.75 -16.37 8.83
CA VAL A 246 -10.02 -16.41 7.38
C VAL A 246 -9.45 -17.67 6.76
N HIS A 247 -8.32 -18.18 7.25
CA HIS A 247 -7.71 -19.44 6.81
C HIS A 247 -8.57 -20.69 7.06
N ALA A 248 -9.56 -20.60 7.95
CA ALA A 248 -10.53 -21.67 8.22
C ALA A 248 -11.92 -21.34 7.63
N ASN A 249 -12.09 -20.23 6.94
CA ASN A 249 -13.39 -19.75 6.49
C ASN A 249 -13.69 -20.18 5.04
N LYS A 250 -14.35 -21.32 4.91
CA LYS A 250 -14.76 -21.88 3.59
C LYS A 250 -15.69 -20.95 2.81
N THR A 251 -16.53 -20.19 3.47
CA THR A 251 -17.43 -19.22 2.81
C THR A 251 -16.63 -18.13 2.11
N ILE A 252 -15.61 -17.58 2.76
CA ILE A 252 -14.76 -16.54 2.19
C ILE A 252 -13.85 -17.12 1.10
N LEU A 253 -13.14 -18.22 1.38
CA LEU A 253 -12.11 -18.74 0.47
C LEU A 253 -12.72 -19.51 -0.73
N THR A 254 -13.62 -20.45 -0.46
CA THR A 254 -14.23 -21.23 -1.54
C THR A 254 -15.46 -20.55 -2.09
N GLY A 255 -16.35 -20.04 -1.23
CA GLY A 255 -17.63 -19.45 -1.62
C GLY A 255 -17.46 -18.15 -2.38
N ILE A 256 -16.81 -17.15 -1.78
CA ILE A 256 -16.66 -15.82 -2.40
C ILE A 256 -15.50 -15.85 -3.40
N LEU A 257 -14.27 -16.12 -2.95
CA LEU A 257 -13.08 -15.98 -3.81
C LEU A 257 -13.15 -16.90 -5.05
N LYS A 258 -13.27 -18.23 -4.83
CA LYS A 258 -13.15 -19.19 -5.94
C LYS A 258 -14.42 -19.32 -6.77
N LYS A 259 -15.62 -19.24 -6.15
CA LYS A 259 -16.89 -19.44 -6.87
C LYS A 259 -17.55 -18.13 -7.31
N GLU A 260 -17.76 -17.16 -6.41
CA GLU A 260 -18.46 -15.91 -6.75
C GLU A 260 -17.58 -15.00 -7.63
N LEU A 261 -16.31 -14.80 -7.27
CA LEU A 261 -15.36 -14.00 -8.05
C LEU A 261 -14.73 -14.75 -9.21
N ASP A 262 -14.92 -16.08 -9.29
CA ASP A 262 -14.34 -16.95 -10.32
C ASP A 262 -12.80 -16.90 -10.40
N PHE A 263 -12.14 -16.72 -9.26
CA PHE A 263 -10.69 -16.61 -9.18
C PHE A 263 -9.98 -17.86 -9.68
N LYS A 264 -9.15 -17.72 -10.71
CA LYS A 264 -8.48 -18.83 -11.40
C LYS A 264 -7.11 -19.18 -10.84
N GLY A 265 -6.47 -18.24 -10.15
CA GLY A 265 -5.16 -18.43 -9.52
C GLY A 265 -5.22 -19.24 -8.24
N PHE A 266 -4.16 -19.19 -7.44
CA PHE A 266 -4.08 -19.90 -6.16
C PHE A 266 -4.06 -18.96 -4.96
N ALA A 267 -4.55 -19.46 -3.81
CA ALA A 267 -4.53 -18.79 -2.52
C ALA A 267 -3.36 -19.33 -1.67
N VAL A 268 -2.43 -18.45 -1.30
CA VAL A 268 -1.35 -18.72 -0.35
C VAL A 268 -1.72 -18.17 1.02
N THR A 269 -1.28 -18.81 2.10
CA THR A 269 -1.42 -18.25 3.46
C THR A 269 -0.49 -17.06 3.65
N ASP A 270 -0.72 -16.24 4.67
CA ASP A 270 0.30 -15.40 5.27
C ASP A 270 1.18 -16.25 6.21
N TRP A 271 2.18 -15.63 6.85
CA TRP A 271 3.25 -16.26 7.63
C TRP A 271 2.71 -17.10 8.79
N GLU A 272 2.94 -18.42 8.75
CA GLU A 272 2.56 -19.42 9.77
C GLU A 272 1.05 -19.53 10.08
N ASP A 273 0.16 -18.99 9.25
CA ASP A 273 -1.25 -18.87 9.64
C ASP A 273 -2.02 -20.18 9.77
N ILE A 274 -1.57 -21.27 9.14
CA ILE A 274 -2.12 -22.61 9.46
C ILE A 274 -1.71 -23.01 10.90
N ILE A 275 -0.47 -22.75 11.28
CA ILE A 275 0.02 -23.00 12.66
C ILE A 275 -0.78 -22.16 13.67
N TYR A 276 -1.12 -20.92 13.30
CA TYR A 276 -1.88 -20.02 14.16
C TYR A 276 -3.32 -20.45 14.40
N LEU A 277 -3.94 -21.27 13.56
CA LEU A 277 -5.25 -21.86 13.87
C LEU A 277 -5.21 -22.69 15.17
N HIS A 278 -4.08 -23.37 15.43
CA HIS A 278 -3.83 -24.11 16.66
C HIS A 278 -3.26 -23.23 17.77
N THR A 279 -2.18 -22.49 17.50
CA THR A 279 -1.37 -21.84 18.54
C THR A 279 -1.92 -20.50 19.00
N ARG A 280 -2.56 -19.72 18.10
CA ARG A 280 -3.07 -18.37 18.37
C ARG A 280 -4.59 -18.34 18.48
N HIS A 281 -5.29 -18.72 17.39
CA HIS A 281 -6.76 -18.66 17.32
C HIS A 281 -7.47 -19.72 18.14
N LYS A 282 -6.79 -20.84 18.48
CA LYS A 282 -7.33 -21.94 19.30
C LYS A 282 -8.60 -22.59 18.73
N VAL A 283 -8.80 -22.51 17.40
CA VAL A 283 -9.95 -23.15 16.74
C VAL A 283 -9.66 -24.59 16.31
N ALA A 284 -8.41 -24.98 16.25
CA ALA A 284 -7.95 -26.34 15.99
C ALA A 284 -7.24 -26.92 17.22
N PRO A 285 -7.69 -28.07 17.79
CA PRO A 285 -7.08 -28.66 18.98
C PRO A 285 -5.68 -29.24 18.72
N THR A 286 -5.34 -29.57 17.48
CA THR A 286 -4.03 -30.10 17.05
C THR A 286 -3.57 -29.46 15.75
N MET A 287 -2.27 -29.57 15.43
CA MET A 287 -1.72 -29.15 14.13
C MET A 287 -2.38 -29.90 12.97
N ARG A 288 -2.66 -31.19 13.14
CA ARG A 288 -3.36 -32.02 12.15
C ARG A 288 -4.74 -31.43 11.79
N GLU A 289 -5.53 -31.05 12.82
CA GLU A 289 -6.83 -30.39 12.61
C GLU A 289 -6.66 -29.00 11.95
N ALA A 290 -5.63 -28.25 12.29
CA ALA A 290 -5.34 -26.95 11.66
C ALA A 290 -5.09 -27.10 10.14
N VAL A 291 -4.24 -28.06 9.75
CA VAL A 291 -3.97 -28.37 8.35
C VAL A 291 -5.25 -28.81 7.62
N LYS A 292 -6.02 -29.71 8.23
CA LYS A 292 -7.31 -30.19 7.66
C LYS A 292 -8.28 -29.02 7.42
N MET A 293 -8.46 -28.16 8.41
CA MET A 293 -9.37 -27.02 8.33
C MET A 293 -8.98 -26.07 7.20
N ALA A 294 -7.71 -25.67 7.13
CA ALA A 294 -7.24 -24.71 6.15
C ALA A 294 -7.31 -25.23 4.71
N VAL A 295 -6.84 -26.45 4.47
CA VAL A 295 -6.85 -27.05 3.13
C VAL A 295 -8.29 -27.27 2.63
N ASN A 296 -9.18 -27.77 3.50
CA ASN A 296 -10.59 -27.97 3.16
C ASN A 296 -11.37 -26.64 3.04
N ALA A 297 -10.92 -25.55 3.67
CA ALA A 297 -11.50 -24.22 3.48
C ALA A 297 -11.16 -23.64 2.10
N GLY A 298 -10.03 -24.02 1.49
CA GLY A 298 -9.66 -23.57 0.15
C GLY A 298 -8.24 -23.04 -0.01
N ILE A 299 -7.38 -23.18 1.00
CA ILE A 299 -5.95 -22.85 0.89
C ILE A 299 -5.28 -23.79 -0.13
N ASP A 300 -4.50 -23.21 -1.04
CA ASP A 300 -3.79 -23.95 -2.08
C ASP A 300 -2.30 -24.11 -1.79
N MET A 301 -1.67 -23.09 -1.17
CA MET A 301 -0.26 -23.12 -0.77
C MET A 301 -0.12 -22.65 0.66
N SER A 302 0.67 -23.37 1.46
CA SER A 302 0.98 -23.00 2.85
C SER A 302 2.34 -22.33 2.93
N MET A 303 2.36 -21.07 3.40
CA MET A 303 3.57 -20.40 3.84
C MET A 303 3.92 -20.93 5.22
N VAL A 304 4.68 -22.02 5.26
CA VAL A 304 5.15 -22.68 6.45
C VAL A 304 6.67 -22.53 6.53
N PRO A 305 7.15 -21.36 7.00
CA PRO A 305 8.53 -20.93 6.76
C PRO A 305 9.58 -21.92 7.28
N PHE A 306 9.33 -22.61 8.39
CA PHE A 306 10.33 -23.46 9.03
C PHE A 306 9.89 -24.91 9.25
N LYS A 307 8.60 -25.18 9.50
CA LYS A 307 8.06 -26.49 9.85
C LYS A 307 7.43 -27.23 8.67
N TYR A 308 8.08 -27.17 7.52
CA TYR A 308 7.55 -27.70 6.27
C TYR A 308 7.42 -29.25 6.30
N GLU A 309 8.32 -29.95 7.00
CA GLU A 309 8.27 -31.41 7.16
C GLU A 309 6.98 -31.81 7.88
N GLU A 310 6.71 -31.20 9.05
CA GLU A 310 5.48 -31.46 9.83
C GLU A 310 4.22 -31.18 9.00
N PHE A 311 4.18 -30.09 8.27
CA PHE A 311 3.04 -29.74 7.41
C PHE A 311 2.82 -30.80 6.31
N ALA A 312 3.88 -31.18 5.62
CA ALA A 312 3.82 -32.14 4.51
C ALA A 312 3.37 -33.51 5.01
N ASP A 313 3.98 -34.02 6.07
CA ASP A 313 3.66 -35.34 6.64
C ASP A 313 2.19 -35.39 7.12
N LEU A 314 1.72 -34.35 7.81
CA LEU A 314 0.33 -34.25 8.27
C LEU A 314 -0.66 -34.18 7.11
N LEU A 315 -0.36 -33.44 6.04
CA LEU A 315 -1.26 -33.35 4.88
C LEU A 315 -1.32 -34.67 4.11
N ILE A 316 -0.19 -35.36 3.95
CA ILE A 316 -0.14 -36.69 3.33
C ILE A 316 -0.99 -37.70 4.14
N ASP A 317 -0.87 -37.70 5.47
CA ASP A 317 -1.67 -38.56 6.34
C ASP A 317 -3.17 -38.25 6.24
N LEU A 318 -3.55 -36.97 6.22
CA LEU A 318 -4.94 -36.52 6.06
C LEU A 318 -5.55 -36.97 4.72
N VAL A 319 -4.78 -37.02 3.63
CA VAL A 319 -5.24 -37.53 2.35
C VAL A 319 -5.36 -39.06 2.40
N LYS A 320 -4.37 -39.75 2.93
CA LYS A 320 -4.40 -41.24 3.06
C LYS A 320 -5.55 -41.72 3.96
N SER A 321 -5.95 -40.92 4.96
CA SER A 321 -7.11 -41.22 5.81
C SER A 321 -8.46 -40.81 5.21
N GLY A 322 -8.46 -40.08 4.06
CA GLY A 322 -9.67 -39.60 3.39
C GLY A 322 -10.31 -38.37 4.01
N GLU A 323 -9.64 -37.68 4.95
CA GLU A 323 -10.13 -36.47 5.60
C GLU A 323 -9.88 -35.20 4.78
N VAL A 324 -8.94 -35.27 3.84
CA VAL A 324 -8.75 -34.33 2.73
C VAL A 324 -8.83 -35.13 1.42
N SER A 325 -9.66 -34.72 0.49
CA SER A 325 -9.82 -35.48 -0.74
C SER A 325 -8.68 -35.23 -1.73
N GLU A 326 -8.37 -36.24 -2.56
CA GLU A 326 -7.38 -36.08 -3.64
C GLU A 326 -7.80 -35.01 -4.66
N GLU A 327 -9.10 -34.81 -4.89
CA GLU A 327 -9.61 -33.75 -5.78
C GLU A 327 -9.24 -32.36 -5.24
N ARG A 328 -9.27 -32.18 -3.90
CA ARG A 328 -8.86 -30.91 -3.27
C ARG A 328 -7.36 -30.64 -3.51
N ILE A 329 -6.53 -31.66 -3.36
CA ILE A 329 -5.09 -31.58 -3.64
C ILE A 329 -4.84 -31.30 -5.12
N ASN A 330 -5.55 -32.01 -6.01
CA ASN A 330 -5.43 -31.81 -7.45
C ASN A 330 -5.86 -30.40 -7.88
N ASP A 331 -6.93 -29.82 -7.31
CA ASP A 331 -7.32 -28.44 -7.56
C ASP A 331 -6.21 -27.45 -7.14
N ALA A 332 -5.63 -27.61 -5.93
CA ALA A 332 -4.55 -26.76 -5.46
C ALA A 332 -3.32 -26.78 -6.37
N VAL A 333 -2.85 -27.99 -6.67
CA VAL A 333 -1.66 -28.18 -7.52
C VAL A 333 -1.90 -27.68 -8.95
N THR A 334 -3.09 -27.92 -9.50
CA THR A 334 -3.45 -27.41 -10.83
C THR A 334 -3.36 -25.90 -10.89
N ARG A 335 -3.85 -25.18 -9.87
CA ARG A 335 -3.77 -23.72 -9.77
C ARG A 335 -2.32 -23.23 -9.64
N ILE A 336 -1.51 -23.89 -8.83
CA ILE A 336 -0.09 -23.55 -8.65
C ILE A 336 0.68 -23.75 -9.97
N LEU A 337 0.52 -24.90 -10.61
CA LEU A 337 1.17 -25.21 -11.90
C LEU A 337 0.68 -24.30 -13.03
N TYR A 338 -0.60 -23.89 -13.00
CA TYR A 338 -1.14 -22.91 -13.94
C TYR A 338 -0.38 -21.58 -13.85
N VAL A 339 -0.13 -21.07 -12.64
CA VAL A 339 0.64 -19.83 -12.44
C VAL A 339 2.09 -20.00 -12.91
N LYS A 340 2.77 -21.07 -12.53
CA LYS A 340 4.13 -21.37 -13.00
C LYS A 340 4.21 -21.40 -14.52
N LYS A 341 3.20 -22.01 -15.19
CA LYS A 341 3.10 -22.07 -16.64
C LYS A 341 2.84 -20.70 -17.27
N LYS A 342 1.97 -19.88 -16.67
CA LYS A 342 1.71 -18.49 -17.13
C LYS A 342 2.97 -17.63 -17.10
N LEU A 343 3.81 -17.83 -16.10
CA LEU A 343 5.10 -17.17 -15.96
C LEU A 343 6.19 -17.71 -16.89
N GLY A 344 5.93 -18.78 -17.66
CA GLY A 344 6.91 -19.41 -18.55
C GLY A 344 8.11 -20.01 -17.82
N LEU A 345 7.94 -20.48 -16.56
CA LEU A 345 9.08 -20.90 -15.72
C LEU A 345 9.77 -22.18 -16.22
N TRP A 346 9.09 -23.02 -17.04
CA TRP A 346 9.75 -24.18 -17.67
C TRP A 346 10.67 -23.76 -18.81
N GLU A 347 10.27 -22.73 -19.56
CA GLU A 347 11.02 -22.20 -20.70
C GLU A 347 12.15 -21.27 -20.22
N THR A 348 11.87 -20.47 -19.18
CA THR A 348 12.83 -19.49 -18.62
C THR A 348 12.79 -19.54 -17.10
N PRO A 349 13.36 -20.58 -16.47
CA PRO A 349 13.36 -20.73 -15.01
C PRO A 349 14.25 -19.69 -14.30
N ILE A 350 15.23 -19.14 -15.01
CA ILE A 350 16.21 -18.19 -14.50
C ILE A 350 16.31 -17.01 -15.47
N THR A 351 16.25 -15.79 -14.96
CA THR A 351 16.61 -14.58 -15.69
C THR A 351 18.00 -14.13 -15.28
N HIS A 352 18.74 -13.47 -16.18
CA HIS A 352 20.11 -13.04 -15.95
C HIS A 352 20.16 -11.51 -15.88
N TYR A 353 20.66 -10.96 -14.77
CA TYR A 353 20.64 -9.52 -14.49
C TYR A 353 21.39 -8.70 -15.53
N GLU A 354 22.36 -9.26 -16.24
CA GLU A 354 23.09 -8.58 -17.31
C GLU A 354 22.18 -8.15 -18.48
N GLY A 355 21.01 -8.78 -18.62
CA GLY A 355 19.99 -8.40 -19.60
C GLY A 355 19.16 -7.18 -19.19
N TYR A 356 19.25 -6.73 -17.94
CA TYR A 356 18.42 -5.67 -17.37
C TYR A 356 19.18 -4.33 -17.30
N ASN A 357 19.56 -3.80 -18.45
CA ASN A 357 20.39 -2.59 -18.60
C ASN A 357 19.74 -1.28 -18.10
N LYS A 358 18.43 -1.27 -17.81
CA LYS A 358 17.72 -0.13 -17.25
C LYS A 358 17.66 -0.16 -15.71
N PHE A 359 18.12 -1.24 -15.06
CA PHE A 359 18.10 -1.37 -13.60
C PHE A 359 18.74 -0.16 -12.94
N ALA A 360 18.03 0.48 -11.99
CA ALA A 360 18.45 1.68 -11.28
C ALA A 360 18.89 2.87 -12.18
N GLY A 361 18.49 2.86 -13.45
CA GLY A 361 18.90 3.87 -14.44
C GLY A 361 18.19 5.21 -14.27
N ASP A 362 18.68 6.22 -14.99
CA ASP A 362 18.17 7.59 -14.89
C ASP A 362 16.69 7.72 -15.26
N GLU A 363 16.18 6.90 -16.18
CA GLU A 363 14.75 6.86 -16.56
C GLU A 363 13.89 6.47 -15.35
N PHE A 364 14.32 5.44 -14.58
CA PHE A 364 13.62 4.98 -13.40
C PHE A 364 13.70 5.97 -12.25
N LYS A 365 14.87 6.58 -12.04
CA LYS A 365 15.06 7.67 -11.06
C LYS A 365 14.18 8.88 -11.36
N LYS A 366 14.06 9.25 -12.65
CA LYS A 366 13.16 10.34 -13.07
C LYS A 366 11.70 10.01 -12.78
N THR A 367 11.25 8.79 -13.08
CA THR A 367 9.89 8.33 -12.79
C THR A 367 9.63 8.33 -11.28
N ASN A 368 10.58 7.88 -10.47
CA ASN A 368 10.49 7.89 -9.02
C ASN A 368 10.38 9.31 -8.45
N LEU A 369 11.22 10.24 -8.94
CA LEU A 369 11.15 11.65 -8.52
C LEU A 369 9.79 12.28 -8.86
N GLU A 370 9.23 11.97 -10.02
CA GLU A 370 7.91 12.44 -10.41
C GLU A 370 6.81 11.89 -9.49
N ALA A 371 6.87 10.60 -9.18
CA ALA A 371 5.96 9.97 -8.22
C ALA A 371 6.05 10.62 -6.83
N ALA A 372 7.26 10.86 -6.33
CA ALA A 372 7.48 11.54 -5.05
C ALA A 372 6.94 12.98 -5.04
N ARG A 373 7.13 13.73 -6.13
CA ARG A 373 6.61 15.12 -6.28
C ARG A 373 5.08 15.17 -6.24
N GLU A 374 4.41 14.24 -6.95
CA GLU A 374 2.93 14.19 -6.97
C GLU A 374 2.34 13.64 -5.66
N ALA A 375 3.12 12.93 -4.85
CA ALA A 375 2.67 12.34 -3.59
C ALA A 375 2.63 13.34 -2.42
N VAL A 376 3.40 14.41 -2.47
CA VAL A 376 3.45 15.41 -1.38
C VAL A 376 2.20 16.29 -1.40
N ILE A 377 1.56 16.41 -0.23
CA ILE A 377 0.30 17.12 -0.04
C ILE A 377 0.55 18.41 0.74
N LEU A 378 0.17 19.56 0.17
CA LEU A 378 0.15 20.83 0.89
C LEU A 378 -1.22 21.01 1.55
N LEU A 379 -1.31 20.86 2.87
CA LEU A 379 -2.56 20.92 3.63
C LEU A 379 -2.89 22.30 4.19
N LYS A 380 -1.87 23.11 4.44
CA LYS A 380 -2.00 24.48 4.96
C LYS A 380 -0.88 25.35 4.39
N ASN A 381 -1.21 26.58 3.99
CA ASN A 381 -0.24 27.60 3.55
C ASN A 381 -0.77 29.00 3.84
N THR A 382 -0.72 29.40 5.10
CA THR A 382 -1.23 30.67 5.57
C THR A 382 -0.35 31.82 5.03
N ASN A 383 -0.98 32.91 4.61
CA ASN A 383 -0.33 34.11 4.07
C ASN A 383 0.64 33.85 2.90
N SER A 384 0.46 32.75 2.16
CA SER A 384 1.37 32.35 1.09
C SER A 384 2.83 32.26 1.57
N THR A 385 3.05 31.68 2.74
CA THR A 385 4.39 31.48 3.33
C THR A 385 5.30 30.66 2.41
N LEU A 386 4.76 29.62 1.78
CA LEU A 386 5.45 28.92 0.70
C LEU A 386 5.02 29.49 -0.68
N PRO A 387 5.94 29.48 -1.65
CA PRO A 387 7.32 29.01 -1.58
C PRO A 387 8.26 29.99 -0.87
N LEU A 388 9.33 29.46 -0.25
CA LEU A 388 10.38 30.27 0.37
C LEU A 388 11.37 30.78 -0.69
N ASP A 389 11.89 32.01 -0.48
CA ASP A 389 13.06 32.48 -1.27
C ASP A 389 14.31 31.70 -0.86
N THR A 390 15.01 31.12 -1.82
CA THR A 390 16.22 30.29 -1.62
C THR A 390 17.39 31.05 -0.97
N LYS A 391 17.32 32.37 -0.85
CA LYS A 391 18.30 33.21 -0.14
C LYS A 391 18.01 33.34 1.36
N GLN A 392 16.81 32.99 1.81
CA GLN A 392 16.45 33.02 3.22
C GLN A 392 17.33 32.09 4.05
N LYS A 393 17.55 32.45 5.29
CA LYS A 393 18.19 31.59 6.29
C LYS A 393 17.14 30.69 6.89
N ILE A 394 17.24 29.40 6.60
CA ILE A 394 16.31 28.41 7.16
C ILE A 394 16.99 27.61 8.28
N PHE A 395 16.22 27.32 9.30
CA PHE A 395 16.59 26.40 10.37
C PHE A 395 15.78 25.15 10.27
N VAL A 396 16.46 24.00 10.16
CA VAL A 396 15.85 22.67 10.05
C VAL A 396 15.96 21.97 11.39
N THR A 397 14.87 21.35 11.86
CA THR A 397 14.84 20.61 13.13
C THR A 397 13.84 19.45 13.07
N GLY A 398 13.97 18.51 14.00
CA GLY A 398 13.09 17.36 14.14
C GLY A 398 13.75 16.04 13.75
N PRO A 399 13.17 14.90 14.19
CA PRO A 399 13.79 13.58 14.09
C PRO A 399 13.81 13.01 12.67
N THR A 400 12.92 13.49 11.78
CA THR A 400 12.80 12.95 10.43
C THR A 400 13.60 13.74 9.37
N ALA A 401 14.36 14.77 9.80
CA ALA A 401 15.05 15.67 8.88
C ALA A 401 16.26 15.03 8.16
N ASN A 402 17.04 14.22 8.87
CA ASN A 402 18.36 13.74 8.43
C ASN A 402 18.50 12.22 8.51
N SER A 403 17.56 11.51 7.91
CA SER A 403 17.56 10.05 7.79
C SER A 403 16.72 9.62 6.60
N MET A 404 17.11 8.53 5.94
CA MET A 404 16.35 7.87 4.87
C MET A 404 15.28 6.93 5.43
N VAL A 405 15.37 6.56 6.71
CA VAL A 405 14.44 5.63 7.37
C VAL A 405 13.00 6.14 7.32
N PRO A 406 12.67 7.37 7.78
CA PRO A 406 11.30 7.88 7.75
C PRO A 406 10.81 8.23 6.33
N LEU A 407 11.68 8.40 5.35
CA LEU A 407 11.30 8.61 3.95
C LEU A 407 10.80 7.30 3.31
N ASN A 408 11.38 6.16 3.66
CA ASN A 408 11.11 4.87 3.05
C ASN A 408 10.08 4.03 3.84
N GLY A 409 10.15 4.03 5.17
CA GLY A 409 9.26 3.22 6.01
C GLY A 409 9.59 1.73 6.02
N GLY A 410 8.67 0.91 6.49
CA GLY A 410 8.79 -0.55 6.53
C GLY A 410 8.94 -1.18 5.14
N TRP A 411 9.33 -2.45 5.07
CA TRP A 411 9.60 -3.17 3.82
C TRP A 411 10.66 -2.47 2.94
N SER A 412 11.64 -1.79 3.53
CA SER A 412 12.70 -1.08 2.81
C SER A 412 14.06 -1.60 3.23
N TYR A 413 14.74 -2.34 2.33
CA TYR A 413 16.02 -3.03 2.51
C TYR A 413 16.04 -4.14 3.58
N ASN A 414 15.17 -4.06 4.58
CA ASN A 414 14.84 -5.13 5.53
C ASN A 414 13.36 -5.01 5.92
N TRP A 415 12.83 -6.03 6.61
CA TRP A 415 11.41 -6.08 6.99
C TRP A 415 10.92 -4.80 7.71
N GLN A 416 11.63 -4.36 8.75
CA GLN A 416 11.23 -3.18 9.53
C GLN A 416 11.65 -1.83 8.91
N GLY A 417 12.41 -1.82 7.81
CA GLY A 417 12.87 -0.60 7.15
C GLY A 417 13.94 0.18 7.90
N THR A 418 14.54 -0.41 8.94
CA THR A 418 15.47 0.28 9.85
C THR A 418 16.87 0.49 9.30
N ARG A 419 17.16 -0.09 8.12
CA ARG A 419 18.49 -0.05 7.50
C ARG A 419 18.58 0.86 6.27
N ALA A 420 17.59 1.74 6.06
CA ALA A 420 17.58 2.59 4.89
C ALA A 420 18.77 3.54 4.83
N ASP A 421 19.26 4.06 5.95
CA ASP A 421 20.45 4.92 6.00
C ASP A 421 21.72 4.22 5.56
N GLU A 422 21.79 2.89 5.72
CA GLU A 422 22.95 2.08 5.28
C GLU A 422 22.92 1.78 3.77
N PHE A 423 21.71 1.49 3.23
CA PHE A 423 21.58 1.02 1.85
C PHE A 423 21.26 2.12 0.84
N ALA A 424 20.72 3.26 1.29
CA ALA A 424 20.36 4.40 0.46
C ALA A 424 21.38 5.55 0.57
N GLU A 425 22.65 5.24 0.83
CA GLU A 425 23.74 6.23 1.02
C GLU A 425 23.97 7.16 -0.17
N ASN A 426 23.54 6.76 -1.37
CA ASN A 426 23.64 7.56 -2.59
C ASN A 426 22.39 8.42 -2.86
N GLU A 427 21.41 8.36 -1.97
CA GLU A 427 20.18 9.16 -2.03
C GLU A 427 20.23 10.29 -0.99
N GLN A 428 19.35 11.27 -1.11
CA GLN A 428 19.40 12.46 -0.26
C GLN A 428 18.37 12.40 0.85
N THR A 429 18.79 12.63 2.09
CA THR A 429 17.89 12.99 3.18
C THR A 429 17.21 14.33 2.90
N LEU A 430 16.14 14.66 3.61
CA LEU A 430 15.47 15.96 3.47
C LEU A 430 16.42 17.12 3.79
N LEU A 431 17.26 16.99 4.82
CA LEU A 431 18.25 18.00 5.20
C LEU A 431 19.28 18.25 4.09
N GLU A 432 19.79 17.20 3.46
CA GLU A 432 20.74 17.31 2.37
C GLU A 432 20.11 17.97 1.14
N ALA A 433 18.90 17.54 0.78
CA ALA A 433 18.14 18.13 -0.32
C ALA A 433 17.81 19.62 -0.09
N LEU A 434 17.51 20.03 1.15
CA LEU A 434 17.32 21.44 1.48
C LEU A 434 18.63 22.24 1.35
N ARG A 435 19.77 21.66 1.71
CA ARG A 435 21.09 22.31 1.52
C ARG A 435 21.44 22.52 0.05
N ASP A 436 20.92 21.68 -0.83
CA ASP A 436 21.10 21.85 -2.29
C ASP A 436 20.22 22.98 -2.87
N GLN A 437 19.07 23.27 -2.25
CA GLN A 437 18.14 24.32 -2.71
C GLN A 437 18.39 25.67 -2.06
N PHE A 438 18.86 25.73 -0.81
CA PHE A 438 18.97 26.94 -0.01
C PHE A 438 20.41 27.25 0.37
N ALA A 439 20.83 28.53 0.20
CA ALA A 439 22.20 28.94 0.47
C ALA A 439 22.58 28.91 1.97
N ASN A 440 21.61 29.04 2.87
CA ASN A 440 21.83 29.18 4.29
C ASN A 440 20.94 28.25 5.11
N VAL A 441 21.43 27.04 5.36
CA VAL A 441 20.73 26.01 6.13
C VAL A 441 21.48 25.69 7.41
N SER A 442 20.86 25.89 8.56
CA SER A 442 21.34 25.42 9.84
C SER A 442 20.47 24.29 10.39
N TYR A 443 21.05 23.41 11.19
CA TYR A 443 20.37 22.22 11.69
C TYR A 443 20.67 21.96 13.17
N GLU A 444 19.66 21.44 13.86
CA GLU A 444 19.75 20.83 15.18
C GLU A 444 18.57 19.87 15.33
N PRO A 445 18.73 18.61 15.74
CA PRO A 445 17.62 17.66 15.83
C PRO A 445 16.56 18.07 16.85
N GLY A 446 16.94 18.68 17.98
CA GLY A 446 16.04 19.09 19.05
C GLY A 446 15.50 17.91 19.86
N VAL A 447 14.96 16.91 19.16
CA VAL A 447 14.42 15.66 19.74
C VAL A 447 14.83 14.47 18.88
N ASP A 448 14.87 13.27 19.47
CA ASP A 448 14.64 12.00 18.82
C ASP A 448 13.11 11.74 18.80
N TYR A 449 12.60 10.66 18.26
CA TYR A 449 11.15 10.46 18.08
C TYR A 449 10.35 10.66 19.37
N ASP A 450 10.78 10.08 20.49
CA ASP A 450 10.10 10.11 21.78
C ASP A 450 10.92 10.79 22.91
N LYS A 451 12.13 11.28 22.61
CA LYS A 451 13.06 11.81 23.61
C LYS A 451 13.55 13.20 23.26
N GLU A 452 13.62 14.04 24.26
CA GLU A 452 14.27 15.35 24.15
C GLU A 452 15.80 15.19 24.08
N ILE A 453 16.43 15.88 23.12
CA ILE A 453 17.89 15.96 23.00
C ILE A 453 18.36 17.36 23.38
N SER A 454 17.84 18.37 22.67
CA SER A 454 18.36 19.75 22.80
C SER A 454 17.35 20.82 22.34
N ILE A 455 16.11 20.78 22.80
CA ILE A 455 15.05 21.74 22.42
C ILE A 455 15.48 23.19 22.64
N SER A 456 16.12 23.48 23.76
CA SER A 456 16.60 24.86 24.08
C SER A 456 17.64 25.35 23.07
N ASN A 457 18.53 24.47 22.58
CA ASN A 457 19.49 24.79 21.55
C ASN A 457 18.84 25.05 20.21
N ALA A 458 17.89 24.16 19.84
CA ALA A 458 17.07 24.30 18.62
C ALA A 458 16.32 25.64 18.62
N LYS A 459 15.65 26.02 19.73
CA LYS A 459 14.95 27.30 19.88
C LYS A 459 15.86 28.50 19.70
N ARG A 460 17.05 28.45 20.28
CA ARG A 460 18.06 29.53 20.16
C ARG A 460 18.53 29.68 18.70
N LYS A 461 18.78 28.60 17.99
CA LYS A 461 19.15 28.61 16.56
C LYS A 461 18.02 29.12 15.67
N ALA A 462 16.80 28.65 15.91
CA ALA A 462 15.59 29.08 15.21
C ALA A 462 15.36 30.59 15.27
N ALA A 463 15.61 31.22 16.43
CA ALA A 463 15.45 32.67 16.62
C ALA A 463 16.29 33.54 15.65
N SER A 464 17.40 33.00 15.13
CA SER A 464 18.30 33.67 14.19
C SER A 464 17.98 33.37 12.70
N ALA A 465 17.01 32.49 12.41
CA ALA A 465 16.59 32.17 11.08
C ALA A 465 15.44 33.05 10.57
N ASP A 466 15.18 33.02 9.28
CA ASP A 466 14.04 33.70 8.65
C ASP A 466 12.79 32.81 8.67
N ALA A 467 12.98 31.47 8.60
CA ALA A 467 11.92 30.47 8.70
C ALA A 467 12.45 29.19 9.35
N VAL A 468 11.53 28.37 9.91
CA VAL A 468 11.80 27.07 10.53
C VAL A 468 11.17 25.97 9.68
N VAL A 469 11.94 24.96 9.30
CA VAL A 469 11.47 23.72 8.72
C VAL A 469 11.46 22.66 9.81
N LEU A 470 10.28 22.35 10.31
CA LEU A 470 10.02 21.43 11.42
C LEU A 470 9.62 20.05 10.89
N CYS A 471 10.51 19.07 11.01
CA CYS A 471 10.35 17.73 10.43
C CYS A 471 9.95 16.73 11.53
N LEU A 472 8.66 16.42 11.59
CA LEU A 472 8.07 15.51 12.57
C LEU A 472 7.51 14.25 11.92
N GLY A 473 7.19 13.24 12.72
CA GLY A 473 6.55 12.02 12.26
C GLY A 473 6.97 10.77 13.01
N GLU A 474 7.07 9.68 12.28
CA GLU A 474 7.34 8.35 12.80
C GLU A 474 8.67 7.79 12.25
N SER A 475 9.33 6.93 13.04
CA SER A 475 10.36 6.02 12.52
C SER A 475 9.70 4.93 11.66
N SER A 476 10.50 4.14 10.97
CA SER A 476 9.99 2.99 10.22
C SER A 476 9.46 1.89 11.15
N TYR A 477 8.41 1.24 10.72
CA TYR A 477 7.83 0.05 11.35
C TYR A 477 7.02 -0.75 10.33
N CYS A 478 6.80 -2.03 10.64
CA CYS A 478 5.93 -2.91 9.87
C CYS A 478 5.20 -3.87 10.81
N GLU A 479 3.94 -4.19 10.53
CA GLU A 479 3.14 -5.21 11.23
C GLU A 479 3.06 -5.02 12.76
N THR A 480 3.02 -6.13 13.52
CA THR A 480 2.88 -6.13 15.00
C THR A 480 3.90 -5.22 15.73
N PRO A 481 5.19 -5.14 15.35
CA PRO A 481 6.11 -4.16 15.95
C PRO A 481 5.68 -2.70 15.82
N GLY A 482 4.86 -2.36 14.82
CA GLY A 482 4.31 -1.03 14.63
C GLY A 482 3.03 -0.73 15.43
N ASN A 483 2.56 -1.63 16.30
CA ASN A 483 1.38 -1.38 17.13
C ASN A 483 1.62 -0.25 18.12
N ILE A 484 0.64 0.64 18.27
CA ILE A 484 0.63 1.74 19.23
C ILE A 484 -0.68 1.76 20.01
N GLU A 485 -0.71 2.46 21.14
CA GLU A 485 -1.92 2.63 21.95
C GLU A 485 -2.65 3.95 21.64
N ASP A 486 -1.93 4.97 21.17
CA ASP A 486 -2.46 6.31 20.94
C ASP A 486 -1.93 6.90 19.63
N LEU A 487 -2.82 7.55 18.87
CA LEU A 487 -2.47 8.28 17.65
C LEU A 487 -1.77 9.62 17.90
N VAL A 488 -1.83 10.16 19.12
CA VAL A 488 -1.18 11.44 19.41
C VAL A 488 0.31 11.34 19.15
N ILE A 489 0.86 12.31 18.43
CA ILE A 489 2.30 12.39 18.18
C ILE A 489 3.07 12.49 19.52
N PRO A 490 4.26 11.87 19.67
CA PRO A 490 4.98 11.85 20.94
C PRO A 490 5.18 13.21 21.58
N GLU A 491 5.10 13.28 22.93
CA GLU A 491 5.19 14.53 23.72
C GLU A 491 6.46 15.33 23.41
N ALA A 492 7.60 14.66 23.20
CA ALA A 492 8.86 15.33 22.85
C ALA A 492 8.72 16.13 21.55
N GLN A 493 8.06 15.57 20.54
CA GLN A 493 7.80 16.27 19.28
C GLN A 493 6.81 17.43 19.44
N GLN A 494 5.78 17.28 20.29
CA GLN A 494 4.85 18.37 20.61
C GLN A 494 5.58 19.54 21.28
N LYS A 495 6.46 19.27 22.26
CA LYS A 495 7.29 20.27 22.93
C LYS A 495 8.22 21.00 21.94
N LEU A 496 8.82 20.26 21.01
CA LEU A 496 9.65 20.87 19.97
C LEU A 496 8.81 21.81 19.09
N ALA A 497 7.62 21.36 18.65
CA ALA A 497 6.71 22.17 17.84
C ALA A 497 6.34 23.48 18.59
N SER A 498 5.90 23.38 19.82
CA SER A 498 5.58 24.56 20.66
C SER A 498 6.77 25.50 20.78
N ALA A 499 7.99 24.97 21.03
CA ALA A 499 9.21 25.79 21.15
C ALA A 499 9.55 26.47 19.81
N MET A 500 9.26 25.90 18.66
CA MET A 500 9.47 26.53 17.35
C MET A 500 8.44 27.65 17.12
N VAL A 501 7.16 27.40 17.38
CA VAL A 501 6.09 28.42 17.31
C VAL A 501 6.40 29.62 18.21
N GLU A 502 6.87 29.40 19.43
CA GLU A 502 7.26 30.48 20.38
C GLU A 502 8.41 31.36 19.90
N THR A 503 9.13 31.00 18.85
CA THR A 503 10.16 31.87 18.25
C THR A 503 9.56 33.04 17.46
N GLY A 504 8.28 32.97 17.11
CA GLY A 504 7.59 33.94 16.25
C GLY A 504 8.08 33.94 14.80
N LYS A 505 8.79 32.88 14.36
CA LYS A 505 9.23 32.70 12.99
C LYS A 505 8.20 31.86 12.24
N PRO A 506 8.00 32.04 10.92
CA PRO A 506 7.17 31.13 10.14
C PRO A 506 7.64 29.68 10.29
N VAL A 507 6.72 28.78 10.66
CA VAL A 507 7.00 27.34 10.84
C VAL A 507 6.38 26.55 9.70
N ILE A 508 7.24 25.83 8.97
CA ILE A 508 6.87 24.90 7.92
C ILE A 508 6.95 23.49 8.51
N LEU A 509 5.80 22.93 8.88
CA LEU A 509 5.69 21.57 9.39
C LEU A 509 5.73 20.57 8.24
N ILE A 510 6.66 19.64 8.30
CA ILE A 510 6.77 18.49 7.41
C ILE A 510 6.40 17.23 8.20
N LEU A 511 5.38 16.50 7.75
CA LEU A 511 4.97 15.23 8.35
C LEU A 511 5.43 14.06 7.49
N LEU A 512 6.30 13.22 8.07
CA LEU A 512 6.77 11.94 7.51
C LEU A 512 6.23 10.83 8.40
N GLU A 513 5.12 10.21 8.00
CA GLU A 513 4.38 9.29 8.86
C GLU A 513 3.66 8.21 8.05
N GLY A 514 3.59 7.01 8.61
CA GLY A 514 2.90 5.88 7.97
C GLY A 514 1.39 5.86 8.24
N ARG A 515 0.93 6.54 9.26
CA ARG A 515 -0.47 6.69 9.64
C ARG A 515 -0.71 8.10 10.17
N PRO A 516 -1.95 8.64 10.12
CA PRO A 516 -2.23 10.01 10.53
C PRO A 516 -2.04 10.17 12.05
N ARG A 517 -0.97 10.86 12.46
CA ARG A 517 -0.71 11.17 13.87
C ARG A 517 -1.46 12.44 14.26
N ILE A 518 -2.08 12.46 15.44
CA ILE A 518 -2.81 13.63 15.92
C ILE A 518 -1.83 14.77 16.19
N VAL A 519 -2.01 15.87 15.45
CA VAL A 519 -1.20 17.09 15.49
C VAL A 519 -2.03 18.33 15.87
N SER A 520 -3.30 18.16 16.22
CA SER A 520 -4.25 19.26 16.52
C SER A 520 -3.80 20.19 17.63
N HIS A 521 -2.85 19.76 18.49
CA HIS A 521 -2.30 20.57 19.57
C HIS A 521 -1.47 21.78 19.10
N PHE A 522 -0.97 21.76 17.86
CA PHE A 522 -0.13 22.83 17.29
C PHE A 522 -0.38 23.08 15.79
N ALA A 523 -1.24 22.32 15.16
CA ALA A 523 -1.50 22.44 13.72
C ALA A 523 -2.07 23.83 13.33
N ASP A 524 -2.84 24.45 14.21
CA ASP A 524 -3.40 25.77 13.97
C ASP A 524 -2.35 26.89 14.14
N ASP A 525 -1.27 26.65 14.89
CA ASP A 525 -0.24 27.63 15.23
C ASP A 525 0.93 27.70 14.23
N VAL A 526 1.05 26.70 13.32
CA VAL A 526 2.07 26.70 12.26
C VAL A 526 1.51 27.32 10.96
N GLU A 527 2.37 27.95 10.15
CA GLU A 527 1.95 28.61 8.92
C GLU A 527 1.73 27.63 7.77
N VAL A 528 2.51 26.55 7.74
CA VAL A 528 2.48 25.56 6.65
C VAL A 528 2.43 24.15 7.19
N ILE A 529 1.64 23.29 6.54
CA ILE A 529 1.65 21.83 6.76
C ILE A 529 1.82 21.14 5.42
N LEU A 530 2.94 20.43 5.26
CA LEU A 530 3.21 19.49 4.18
C LEU A 530 3.17 18.08 4.73
N LEU A 531 2.29 17.25 4.21
CA LEU A 531 2.23 15.83 4.50
C LEU A 531 2.84 15.05 3.33
N ALA A 532 3.92 14.33 3.58
CA ALA A 532 4.57 13.53 2.56
C ALA A 532 4.31 12.02 2.72
N ASN A 533 3.66 11.60 3.81
CA ASN A 533 3.56 10.19 4.18
C ASN A 533 4.94 9.52 4.16
N LEU A 534 5.13 8.50 3.33
CA LEU A 534 6.39 7.77 3.11
C LEU A 534 6.78 7.89 1.63
N PRO A 535 7.49 8.96 1.23
CA PRO A 535 7.67 9.34 -0.17
C PRO A 535 8.79 8.59 -0.92
N GLY A 536 9.47 7.62 -0.30
CA GLY A 536 10.52 6.83 -0.90
C GLY A 536 11.87 7.56 -1.04
N ASN A 537 12.80 6.93 -1.77
CA ASN A 537 14.18 7.44 -1.90
C ASN A 537 14.27 8.87 -2.45
N MET A 538 13.34 9.29 -3.32
CA MET A 538 13.35 10.63 -3.90
C MET A 538 12.56 11.66 -3.07
N GLY A 539 12.04 11.27 -1.91
CA GLY A 539 11.17 12.10 -1.07
C GLY A 539 11.84 13.37 -0.56
N GLY A 540 13.07 13.29 -0.07
CA GLY A 540 13.81 14.44 0.41
C GLY A 540 13.95 15.54 -0.65
N ARG A 541 14.33 15.14 -1.87
CA ARG A 541 14.45 16.05 -3.01
C ARG A 541 13.09 16.64 -3.42
N ALA A 542 12.05 15.81 -3.51
CA ALA A 542 10.71 16.28 -3.89
C ALA A 542 10.16 17.34 -2.93
N ILE A 543 10.30 17.12 -1.61
CA ILE A 543 9.88 18.07 -0.58
C ILE A 543 10.68 19.38 -0.69
N ALA A 544 12.00 19.30 -0.83
CA ALA A 544 12.86 20.50 -0.94
C ALA A 544 12.54 21.33 -2.21
N GLU A 545 12.26 20.69 -3.34
CA GLU A 545 11.84 21.35 -4.57
C GLU A 545 10.46 22.03 -4.45
N ILE A 546 9.55 21.46 -3.64
CA ILE A 546 8.26 22.10 -3.32
C ILE A 546 8.48 23.31 -2.43
N ILE A 547 9.23 23.18 -1.33
CA ILE A 547 9.50 24.29 -0.39
C ILE A 547 10.14 25.50 -1.11
N SER A 548 11.04 25.24 -2.05
CA SER A 548 11.71 26.30 -2.85
C SER A 548 10.86 26.84 -4.01
N GLY A 549 9.66 26.31 -4.26
CA GLY A 549 8.79 26.73 -5.35
C GLY A 549 9.21 26.27 -6.74
N LYS A 550 10.18 25.38 -6.83
CA LYS A 550 10.60 24.80 -8.11
C LYS A 550 9.52 23.90 -8.72
N ILE A 551 8.73 23.25 -7.85
CA ILE A 551 7.61 22.37 -8.21
C ILE A 551 6.35 22.84 -7.48
N ASN A 552 5.21 22.83 -8.19
CA ASN A 552 3.89 23.03 -7.59
C ASN A 552 3.42 21.72 -6.93
N PRO A 553 3.07 21.72 -5.63
CA PRO A 553 2.50 20.54 -4.98
C PRO A 553 1.15 20.19 -5.60
N SER A 554 0.82 18.90 -5.68
CA SER A 554 -0.41 18.44 -6.32
C SER A 554 -1.03 17.19 -5.70
N GLY A 555 -0.47 16.71 -4.59
CA GLY A 555 -1.02 15.59 -3.83
C GLY A 555 -2.34 15.96 -3.17
N LYS A 556 -3.23 14.96 -3.01
CA LYS A 556 -4.48 15.11 -2.26
C LYS A 556 -4.63 13.97 -1.26
N LEU A 557 -5.27 14.23 -0.12
CA LEU A 557 -5.47 13.23 0.94
C LEU A 557 -6.30 12.05 0.45
N PRO A 558 -5.79 10.83 0.53
CA PRO A 558 -6.55 9.62 0.20
C PRO A 558 -7.31 9.04 1.41
N TYR A 559 -7.40 9.77 2.49
CA TYR A 559 -8.11 9.44 3.72
C TYR A 559 -8.52 10.69 4.49
N THR A 560 -9.48 10.54 5.38
CA THR A 560 -9.86 11.56 6.36
C THR A 560 -8.80 11.63 7.45
N TYR A 561 -8.13 12.77 7.62
CA TYR A 561 -7.11 12.97 8.65
C TYR A 561 -7.78 13.29 9.99
N PRO A 562 -7.66 12.46 11.02
CA PRO A 562 -8.38 12.61 12.27
C PRO A 562 -7.85 13.81 13.09
N ARG A 563 -8.76 14.58 13.69
CA ARG A 563 -8.42 15.65 14.64
C ARG A 563 -8.18 15.13 16.05
N PHE A 564 -8.84 14.01 16.40
CA PHE A 564 -8.82 13.40 17.72
C PHE A 564 -8.54 11.91 17.60
N ALA A 565 -7.91 11.31 18.62
CA ALA A 565 -7.52 9.90 18.63
C ALA A 565 -8.68 8.90 18.40
N ASN A 566 -9.92 9.26 18.73
CA ASN A 566 -11.11 8.44 18.52
C ASN A 566 -12.00 8.91 17.34
N HIS A 567 -11.46 9.69 16.42
CA HIS A 567 -12.18 10.13 15.22
C HIS A 567 -12.07 9.05 14.15
N LEU A 568 -13.06 8.17 14.05
CA LEU A 568 -13.11 7.06 13.10
C LEU A 568 -14.13 7.28 11.95
N VAL A 569 -14.61 8.51 11.79
CA VAL A 569 -15.61 8.85 10.75
C VAL A 569 -14.88 9.19 9.46
N THR A 570 -15.18 8.44 8.40
CA THR A 570 -14.62 8.65 7.07
C THR A 570 -15.44 9.67 6.26
N TYR A 571 -14.91 10.15 5.13
CA TYR A 571 -15.59 11.14 4.27
C TYR A 571 -16.92 10.64 3.72
N ASP A 572 -17.07 9.31 3.51
CA ASP A 572 -18.26 8.62 3.00
C ASP A 572 -19.19 8.14 4.11
N HIS A 573 -19.17 8.84 5.26
CA HIS A 573 -20.01 8.53 6.41
C HIS A 573 -21.50 8.65 6.08
N LYS A 574 -22.32 8.09 6.96
CA LYS A 574 -23.78 8.28 6.91
C LYS A 574 -24.16 9.56 7.66
N GLY A 575 -25.18 10.26 7.19
CA GLY A 575 -25.64 11.50 7.84
C GLY A 575 -25.90 11.34 9.34
N THR A 576 -26.30 10.14 9.79
CA THR A 576 -26.51 9.84 11.22
C THR A 576 -25.23 9.64 12.04
N GLN A 577 -24.06 9.52 11.40
CA GLN A 577 -22.76 9.38 12.09
C GLN A 577 -22.12 10.73 12.45
N ALA A 578 -22.61 11.81 11.84
CA ALA A 578 -22.08 13.15 12.05
C ALA A 578 -23.20 14.18 12.00
N LEU A 579 -24.00 14.22 13.05
CA LEU A 579 -25.11 15.17 13.19
C LEU A 579 -24.58 16.58 13.50
N THR A 580 -25.40 17.58 13.21
CA THR A 580 -25.11 18.95 13.66
C THR A 580 -25.31 19.03 15.18
N LYS A 581 -24.34 19.59 15.90
CA LYS A 581 -24.41 19.82 17.34
C LYS A 581 -25.48 20.86 17.68
N THR A 582 -25.86 20.93 18.93
CA THR A 582 -26.87 21.88 19.45
C THR A 582 -26.46 23.34 19.27
N ASP A 583 -25.17 23.64 19.18
CA ASP A 583 -24.60 24.97 18.90
C ASP A 583 -24.53 25.30 17.39
N GLY A 584 -25.02 24.38 16.53
CA GLY A 584 -24.99 24.53 15.08
C GLY A 584 -23.69 24.11 14.41
N SER A 585 -22.64 23.74 15.17
CA SER A 585 -21.39 23.26 14.60
C SER A 585 -21.52 21.81 14.07
N PRO A 586 -20.79 21.41 13.00
CA PRO A 586 -20.80 20.05 12.51
C PRO A 586 -20.08 19.10 13.47
N GLU A 587 -20.62 17.87 13.64
CA GLU A 587 -19.88 16.81 14.35
C GLU A 587 -18.75 16.21 13.50
N PHE A 588 -18.95 16.17 12.16
CA PHE A 588 -17.85 15.82 11.25
C PHE A 588 -16.87 16.99 11.22
N ASN A 589 -15.78 16.83 11.96
CA ASN A 589 -14.76 17.86 12.16
C ASN A 589 -13.35 17.22 12.16
N PRO A 590 -12.92 16.65 11.03
CA PRO A 590 -11.55 16.13 10.90
C PRO A 590 -10.52 17.26 10.97
N GLN A 591 -9.25 16.92 11.08
CA GLN A 591 -8.16 17.89 10.90
C GLN A 591 -8.09 18.34 9.45
N PHE A 592 -8.21 17.38 8.52
CA PHE A 592 -8.33 17.58 7.06
C PHE A 592 -9.25 16.53 6.46
N GLU A 593 -9.97 16.89 5.39
CA GLU A 593 -10.90 15.98 4.71
C GLU A 593 -10.21 15.14 3.62
N PHE A 594 -10.83 14.00 3.27
CA PHE A 594 -10.49 13.27 2.06
C PHE A 594 -10.59 14.17 0.82
N GLY A 595 -9.52 14.18 0.00
CA GLY A 595 -9.43 15.04 -1.18
C GLY A 595 -8.81 16.41 -0.92
N ASP A 596 -8.54 16.79 0.35
CA ASP A 596 -7.83 18.02 0.66
C ASP A 596 -6.40 17.99 0.11
N GLY A 597 -5.96 19.14 -0.35
CA GLY A 597 -4.64 19.37 -0.89
C GLY A 597 -4.67 20.60 -1.81
N MET A 598 -3.75 21.50 -1.61
CA MET A 598 -3.65 22.75 -2.37
C MET A 598 -2.33 22.83 -3.14
N GLY A 599 -2.25 23.76 -4.09
CA GLY A 599 -1.05 24.09 -4.84
C GLY A 599 -0.75 25.58 -4.83
N TYR A 600 0.37 25.96 -5.40
CA TYR A 600 0.71 27.35 -5.70
C TYR A 600 -0.05 27.88 -6.92
N ALA A 601 -0.44 26.96 -7.84
CA ALA A 601 -1.36 27.26 -8.93
C ALA A 601 -2.80 27.22 -8.42
N ALA A 602 -3.59 28.22 -8.75
CA ALA A 602 -5.02 28.24 -8.45
C ALA A 602 -5.80 27.68 -9.66
N PHE A 603 -6.68 26.74 -9.42
CA PHE A 603 -7.54 26.16 -10.44
C PHE A 603 -8.98 26.67 -10.30
N ASP A 604 -9.56 27.14 -11.40
CA ASP A 604 -10.94 27.56 -11.47
C ASP A 604 -11.78 26.50 -12.18
N TYR A 605 -12.86 26.06 -11.54
CA TYR A 605 -13.77 25.03 -12.01
C TYR A 605 -15.05 25.68 -12.50
N THR A 606 -15.35 25.54 -13.79
CA THR A 606 -16.51 26.17 -14.42
C THR A 606 -17.28 25.20 -15.32
N ASN A 607 -18.46 25.60 -15.75
CA ASN A 607 -19.23 24.92 -16.80
C ASN A 607 -19.52 23.43 -16.53
N LEU A 608 -19.76 23.05 -15.26
CA LEU A 608 -20.23 21.68 -14.99
C LEU A 608 -21.46 21.38 -15.85
N SER A 609 -21.37 20.38 -16.72
CA SER A 609 -22.39 20.05 -17.71
C SER A 609 -22.75 18.58 -17.64
N LEU A 610 -24.03 18.29 -17.93
CA LEU A 610 -24.58 16.94 -18.03
C LEU A 610 -25.24 16.78 -19.39
N ASN A 611 -25.08 15.61 -20.03
CA ASN A 611 -25.79 15.31 -21.27
C ASN A 611 -27.30 15.24 -21.07
N LYS A 612 -27.73 14.73 -19.90
CA LYS A 612 -29.13 14.58 -19.49
C LYS A 612 -29.29 14.83 -17.99
N ARG A 613 -30.48 15.30 -17.57
CA ARG A 613 -30.86 15.37 -16.15
C ARG A 613 -31.81 14.25 -15.73
N ILE A 614 -32.48 13.63 -16.69
CA ILE A 614 -33.36 12.48 -16.49
C ILE A 614 -32.78 11.35 -17.33
N LEU A 615 -32.47 10.24 -16.69
CA LEU A 615 -31.98 9.02 -17.32
C LEU A 615 -32.97 7.89 -17.12
N GLU A 616 -32.99 6.93 -18.04
CA GLU A 616 -33.86 5.76 -18.00
C GLU A 616 -33.04 4.49 -18.37
N GLY A 617 -33.31 3.39 -17.67
CA GLY A 617 -32.66 2.10 -17.94
C GLY A 617 -31.12 2.21 -17.95
N ASP A 618 -30.47 1.59 -18.92
CA ASP A 618 -29.01 1.47 -19.06
C ASP A 618 -28.32 2.70 -19.73
N GLU A 619 -28.99 3.86 -19.71
CA GLU A 619 -28.38 5.08 -20.27
C GLU A 619 -27.10 5.47 -19.52
N THR A 620 -26.19 6.11 -20.25
CA THR A 620 -24.95 6.64 -19.67
C THR A 620 -25.10 8.13 -19.37
N LEU A 621 -24.77 8.52 -18.15
CA LEU A 621 -24.63 9.91 -17.75
C LEU A 621 -23.23 10.40 -18.12
N GLU A 622 -23.14 11.34 -19.09
CA GLU A 622 -21.91 12.03 -19.39
C GLU A 622 -21.83 13.35 -18.61
N ILE A 623 -20.74 13.55 -17.90
CA ILE A 623 -20.47 14.70 -17.04
C ILE A 623 -19.21 15.38 -17.54
N SER A 624 -19.22 16.69 -17.71
CA SER A 624 -18.01 17.44 -18.05
C SER A 624 -17.90 18.74 -17.26
N VAL A 625 -16.65 19.17 -17.03
CA VAL A 625 -16.30 20.41 -16.34
C VAL A 625 -15.09 21.03 -17.05
N ASP A 626 -15.05 22.35 -17.12
CA ASP A 626 -13.90 23.08 -17.63
C ASP A 626 -13.03 23.51 -16.43
N ILE A 627 -11.71 23.29 -16.52
CA ILE A 627 -10.74 23.61 -15.48
C ILE A 627 -9.68 24.50 -16.06
N THR A 628 -9.48 25.67 -15.45
CA THR A 628 -8.52 26.68 -15.89
C THR A 628 -7.45 26.89 -14.83
N ASN A 629 -6.17 26.86 -15.21
CA ASN A 629 -5.08 27.26 -14.33
C ASN A 629 -4.99 28.79 -14.30
N GLN A 630 -5.44 29.41 -13.22
CA GLN A 630 -5.35 30.85 -12.98
C GLN A 630 -4.00 31.29 -12.39
N GLY A 631 -3.12 30.34 -12.08
CA GLY A 631 -1.82 30.58 -11.47
C GLY A 631 -0.77 31.09 -12.47
N LYS A 632 0.44 31.31 -11.96
CA LYS A 632 1.60 31.80 -12.73
C LYS A 632 2.58 30.71 -13.13
N MET A 633 2.37 29.46 -12.68
CA MET A 633 3.20 28.31 -12.99
C MET A 633 2.35 27.13 -13.44
N GLU A 634 2.97 26.20 -14.16
CA GLU A 634 2.35 24.92 -14.49
C GLU A 634 1.91 24.21 -13.21
N GLY A 635 0.72 23.63 -13.23
CA GLY A 635 0.18 22.89 -12.11
C GLY A 635 -0.50 21.60 -12.54
N LYS A 636 -0.43 20.60 -11.65
CA LYS A 636 -1.21 19.37 -11.79
C LYS A 636 -2.39 19.43 -10.83
N GLU A 637 -3.54 18.93 -11.28
CA GLU A 637 -4.76 18.90 -10.49
C GLU A 637 -5.41 17.51 -10.55
N ALA A 638 -5.88 17.03 -9.42
CA ALA A 638 -6.69 15.82 -9.33
C ALA A 638 -8.17 16.20 -9.28
N VAL A 639 -8.87 16.00 -10.37
CA VAL A 639 -10.30 16.29 -10.51
C VAL A 639 -11.10 15.13 -9.98
N LEU A 640 -11.87 15.34 -8.91
CA LEU A 640 -12.62 14.31 -8.19
C LEU A 640 -14.12 14.46 -8.47
N LEU A 641 -14.77 13.38 -8.91
CA LEU A 641 -16.21 13.31 -9.10
C LEU A 641 -16.85 12.54 -7.93
N PHE A 642 -17.70 13.22 -7.19
CA PHE A 642 -18.51 12.61 -6.12
C PHE A 642 -19.97 12.46 -6.54
N VAL A 643 -20.63 11.45 -6.00
CA VAL A 643 -22.06 11.24 -6.14
C VAL A 643 -22.71 11.10 -4.76
N THR A 644 -23.85 11.73 -4.58
CA THR A 644 -24.75 11.57 -3.44
C THR A 644 -26.03 10.89 -3.91
N ASP A 645 -26.41 9.77 -3.29
CA ASP A 645 -27.72 9.18 -3.40
C ASP A 645 -28.63 9.83 -2.32
N HIS A 646 -29.76 10.42 -2.74
CA HIS A 646 -30.62 11.14 -1.79
C HIS A 646 -31.48 10.20 -0.95
N PHE A 647 -31.93 9.07 -1.50
CA PHE A 647 -32.81 8.12 -0.84
C PHE A 647 -32.58 6.70 -1.36
N ALA A 648 -32.22 5.80 -0.47
CA ALA A 648 -32.04 4.38 -0.78
C ALA A 648 -32.75 3.50 0.26
N SER A 649 -32.93 2.21 -0.03
CA SER A 649 -33.53 1.23 0.91
C SER A 649 -32.63 0.94 2.12
N ILE A 650 -31.37 1.42 2.12
CA ILE A 650 -30.45 1.50 3.25
C ILE A 650 -30.00 2.95 3.42
N THR A 651 -29.53 3.33 4.61
CA THR A 651 -28.98 4.68 4.83
C THR A 651 -27.80 4.93 3.89
N PRO A 652 -27.92 5.89 2.95
CA PRO A 652 -26.85 6.18 2.00
C PRO A 652 -25.69 6.94 2.66
N ALA A 653 -24.53 6.91 2.03
CA ALA A 653 -23.40 7.77 2.37
C ALA A 653 -23.69 9.23 1.97
N VAL A 654 -23.11 10.20 2.69
CA VAL A 654 -23.26 11.64 2.36
C VAL A 654 -22.72 11.98 0.98
N LYS A 655 -21.66 11.33 0.56
CA LYS A 655 -21.08 11.37 -0.79
C LYS A 655 -20.17 10.15 -1.00
N GLN A 656 -19.91 9.77 -2.24
CA GLN A 656 -18.98 8.71 -2.63
C GLN A 656 -18.19 9.13 -3.85
N LEU A 657 -16.88 8.88 -3.87
CA LEU A 657 -16.05 9.04 -5.05
C LEU A 657 -16.47 8.06 -6.15
N LYS A 658 -16.69 8.55 -7.36
CA LYS A 658 -17.08 7.74 -8.53
C LYS A 658 -16.24 8.01 -9.77
N GLY A 659 -15.29 8.94 -9.67
CA GLY A 659 -14.35 9.24 -10.73
C GLY A 659 -13.21 10.13 -10.26
N PHE A 660 -12.04 9.96 -10.85
CA PHE A 660 -10.92 10.90 -10.69
C PHE A 660 -10.06 10.92 -11.95
N GLN A 661 -9.50 12.09 -12.24
CA GLN A 661 -8.54 12.27 -13.33
C GLN A 661 -7.44 13.25 -12.89
N LYS A 662 -6.19 12.92 -13.17
CA LYS A 662 -5.06 13.83 -12.98
C LYS A 662 -4.78 14.55 -14.27
N ILE A 663 -4.76 15.88 -14.25
CA ILE A 663 -4.48 16.73 -15.40
C ILE A 663 -3.26 17.62 -15.13
N THR A 664 -2.64 18.13 -16.19
CA THR A 664 -1.55 19.10 -16.13
C THR A 664 -1.92 20.29 -16.97
N LEU A 665 -1.85 21.51 -16.43
CA LEU A 665 -2.22 22.75 -17.11
C LEU A 665 -1.11 23.79 -16.98
N ALA A 666 -0.72 24.35 -18.12
CA ALA A 666 0.11 25.54 -18.16
C ALA A 666 -0.65 26.79 -17.63
N PRO A 667 0.03 27.88 -17.22
CA PRO A 667 -0.63 29.13 -16.83
C PRO A 667 -1.62 29.63 -17.90
N GLY A 668 -2.86 29.89 -17.51
CA GLY A 668 -3.95 30.33 -18.38
C GLY A 668 -4.58 29.26 -19.27
N GLU A 669 -4.08 28.02 -19.21
CA GLU A 669 -4.64 26.90 -19.99
C GLU A 669 -5.95 26.42 -19.37
N THR A 670 -6.92 26.07 -20.24
CA THR A 670 -8.20 25.47 -19.89
C THR A 670 -8.31 24.09 -20.51
N GLN A 671 -8.69 23.10 -19.73
CA GLN A 671 -8.98 21.75 -20.21
C GLN A 671 -10.38 21.32 -19.77
N LYS A 672 -11.10 20.67 -20.70
CA LYS A 672 -12.36 20.00 -20.40
C LYS A 672 -12.06 18.58 -19.88
N VAL A 673 -12.54 18.28 -18.69
CA VAL A 673 -12.48 16.93 -18.09
C VAL A 673 -13.86 16.31 -18.16
N SER A 674 -13.94 15.02 -18.52
CA SER A 674 -15.19 14.31 -18.70
C SER A 674 -15.20 12.99 -17.92
N PHE A 675 -16.36 12.63 -17.39
CA PHE A 675 -16.64 11.37 -16.70
C PHE A 675 -17.91 10.74 -17.24
N SER A 676 -17.99 9.42 -17.21
CA SER A 676 -19.17 8.65 -17.60
C SER A 676 -19.62 7.79 -16.43
N LEU A 677 -20.90 7.80 -16.11
CA LEU A 677 -21.51 6.96 -15.07
C LEU A 677 -22.67 6.14 -15.63
N LYS A 678 -22.79 4.90 -15.17
CA LYS A 678 -23.87 3.95 -15.44
C LYS A 678 -24.59 3.56 -14.15
N GLN A 679 -25.72 2.88 -14.24
CA GLN A 679 -26.42 2.33 -13.07
C GLN A 679 -25.51 1.47 -12.18
N SER A 680 -24.62 0.67 -12.80
CA SER A 680 -23.67 -0.18 -12.06
C SER A 680 -22.78 0.63 -11.11
N ASP A 681 -22.40 1.86 -11.49
CA ASP A 681 -21.53 2.72 -10.69
C ASP A 681 -22.24 3.30 -9.47
N LEU A 682 -23.59 3.36 -9.52
CA LEU A 682 -24.45 3.83 -8.45
C LEU A 682 -25.06 2.70 -7.61
N SER A 683 -24.71 1.45 -7.94
CA SER A 683 -25.21 0.28 -7.23
C SER A 683 -24.59 0.16 -5.83
N PHE A 684 -25.33 -0.44 -4.92
CA PHE A 684 -24.92 -0.69 -3.54
C PHE A 684 -25.37 -2.09 -3.07
N VAL A 685 -24.79 -2.57 -1.98
CA VAL A 685 -25.17 -3.85 -1.36
C VAL A 685 -26.33 -3.60 -0.41
N ASN A 686 -27.49 -4.21 -0.69
CA ASN A 686 -28.70 -4.08 0.11
C ASN A 686 -28.69 -4.99 1.37
N LYS A 687 -29.80 -4.97 2.13
CA LYS A 687 -29.98 -5.80 3.35
C LYS A 687 -29.94 -7.32 3.09
N ASP A 688 -30.21 -7.76 1.85
CA ASP A 688 -30.20 -9.15 1.44
C ASP A 688 -28.85 -9.59 0.82
N LEU A 689 -27.80 -8.79 1.01
CA LEU A 689 -26.43 -8.96 0.52
C LEU A 689 -26.30 -9.00 -1.02
N LYS A 690 -27.29 -8.43 -1.72
CA LYS A 690 -27.30 -8.32 -3.18
C LYS A 690 -26.87 -6.94 -3.61
N THR A 691 -26.04 -6.86 -4.66
CA THR A 691 -25.74 -5.61 -5.34
C THR A 691 -26.96 -5.20 -6.17
N VAL A 692 -27.52 -4.03 -5.87
CA VAL A 692 -28.73 -3.50 -6.50
C VAL A 692 -28.54 -2.04 -6.88
N PHE A 693 -29.19 -1.62 -7.94
CA PHE A 693 -29.43 -0.24 -8.27
C PHE A 693 -30.89 0.12 -7.93
N GLU A 694 -31.11 1.26 -7.29
CA GLU A 694 -32.46 1.78 -7.00
C GLU A 694 -32.65 3.10 -7.75
N PRO A 695 -33.71 3.23 -8.56
CA PRO A 695 -34.05 4.48 -9.23
C PRO A 695 -34.37 5.57 -8.21
N GLY A 696 -33.92 6.79 -8.47
CA GLY A 696 -34.10 7.89 -7.53
C GLY A 696 -33.45 9.19 -7.98
N ALA A 697 -33.41 10.13 -7.05
CA ALA A 697 -32.71 11.39 -7.20
C ALA A 697 -31.27 11.26 -6.70
N PHE A 698 -30.33 11.74 -7.49
CA PHE A 698 -28.91 11.78 -7.16
C PHE A 698 -28.34 13.18 -7.39
N SER A 699 -27.21 13.49 -6.77
CA SER A 699 -26.41 14.65 -7.10
C SER A 699 -25.03 14.24 -7.53
N VAL A 700 -24.52 14.88 -8.57
CA VAL A 700 -23.11 14.83 -8.97
C VAL A 700 -22.40 16.10 -8.52
N GLN A 701 -21.18 15.97 -8.00
CA GLN A 701 -20.39 17.08 -7.48
C GLN A 701 -18.93 16.98 -7.94
N ILE A 702 -18.38 18.10 -8.42
CA ILE A 702 -16.97 18.29 -8.68
C ILE A 702 -16.58 19.60 -8.00
N GLU A 703 -15.68 19.55 -7.03
CA GLU A 703 -15.39 20.68 -6.13
C GLU A 703 -16.70 21.31 -5.57
N GLN A 704 -16.88 22.62 -5.69
CA GLN A 704 -18.09 23.32 -5.24
C GLN A 704 -19.27 23.22 -6.23
N LEU A 705 -19.02 22.73 -7.45
CA LEU A 705 -20.06 22.65 -8.49
C LEU A 705 -20.92 21.39 -8.28
N LYS A 706 -22.25 21.57 -8.21
CA LYS A 706 -23.20 20.48 -7.96
C LYS A 706 -24.37 20.54 -8.93
N LYS A 707 -24.81 19.37 -9.43
CA LYS A 707 -26.04 19.22 -10.24
C LYS A 707 -26.83 17.99 -9.80
N GLU A 708 -28.16 18.14 -9.83
CA GLU A 708 -29.09 17.05 -9.55
C GLU A 708 -29.50 16.33 -10.83
N ILE A 709 -29.70 15.03 -10.70
CA ILE A 709 -30.21 14.13 -11.72
C ILE A 709 -31.31 13.24 -11.16
N GLN A 710 -32.19 12.77 -12.02
CA GLN A 710 -33.20 11.77 -11.74
C GLN A 710 -32.93 10.54 -12.59
N TRP A 711 -32.74 9.39 -11.96
CA TRP A 711 -32.65 8.12 -12.69
C TRP A 711 -33.97 7.35 -12.50
N LYS A 712 -34.65 7.07 -13.60
CA LYS A 712 -35.89 6.29 -13.63
C LYS A 712 -35.61 4.81 -13.91
N LYS A 713 -36.63 3.97 -13.74
CA LYS A 713 -36.53 2.54 -14.06
C LYS A 713 -36.24 2.32 -15.54
#